data_d3fbd35bd2fcd735904537cea9201577
#
_entry.id   d3fbd35bd2fcd735904537cea9201577
#
_cell.length_a   1.000
_cell.length_b   1.000
_cell.length_c   1.000
_cell.angle_alpha   90.00
_cell.angle_beta   90.00
_cell.angle_gamma   90.00
#
_symmetry.space_group_name_H-M   'P 1'
#
loop_
_entity.id
_entity.type
_entity.pdbx_description
1 polymer ?
#
loop_
_entity_poly.entity_id
_entity_poly.type
_entity_poly.pdbx_seq_one_letter_code
_entity_poly.pdbx_strand_id
1 'polypeptide(L)'
;MKKRLGTSLKILSFLSLLPVVSFSFIPSNVSSSKVKNNQESNINTSNETYTATFTSFVENSDASGQIIFETCEKDQTIRIVSSSLAKCNNPVFKSKVKVLQKEYTLTAIGAKAFFQNDLLTGTLTLPFSLLNIGDYAFSGCSNLSGALKIPDSIIFVGDYAFSNCSGFNSSLVLSKSLKEIRSHAFENCSGFIGNLLIPEHVTKIDDYAFSGCGNFNKIVDLPNELTTISNYAFSGCNKISNEINIPENVTKIGDYAFSNCSGILNINLNEKLQSIGSYAFNGCKITKINLPHSLKTIGDYAFNNCSNLQQELILPDKLQSIGSYAFSGCGNLTGNVAFSKNITTIGDYAFNNCKLLGPSVSINKSICDIGKNIFNGCSNLTLSDNILYSTKSKDTYKWCFGSIGATKPTGSLKIDSDTDIIAKSAFANNTNLTGNLILPTQLIKIEDEAFSGCSGLTAINLGLSLEKIGNQAFNGCNGLTGQLLIPQTTNSIGYNAFKGTNFSLDVNNILYSAGGFSGYKKWCIGAIKDSKPTFNITLQNNTYGIASGAFENCDKITNFYTENNVYFIGDYAFSGCSSLKSFVFPNQLEHIGDYAFSGCSSLTNNENIVFTNNLLEIGDYAFSNCSGLKNEVDFNEQLKTIGDYAFFNCSKINKINFNNQNTKIGIGAFSGCSGLTEELNLPKNLTAIPDHCFENCKSIELVYPQELVTVIGNYAFSGCDNLKRVRISSNVKKIGDYAFNECSNIDTLLIANGVNEIGKWTFNRCSKLQEINLPKTITLIDDYAFSGCYVKKIEFTSLTPPNFGYCWQPYFYDDESYVYLPYGVEQQYFFSGINLYTERFKNIEISNWFINKTPISLNLTGQCGVSGEASGNFQVQVNDGADPTTIWNIVMTDGKNKPDWLHISDDGLLYWDDGCSSGTYNFYLTATSKVNPRYSDSTKTVTLTINGISLWWLYVVIPLSMLIISGIIYWLTLNKKHKTKKSK
;
A
#
# COMPACT_ATOMS: atom_id res chain seq x y z
N MET A 1 28.94 -31.50 -19.56
CA MET A 1 28.19 -30.26 -19.87
C MET A 1 26.68 -30.45 -19.69
N LYS A 2 26.20 -30.98 -18.59
CA LYS A 2 24.77 -31.12 -18.24
C LYS A 2 24.64 -31.35 -16.73
N LYS A 3 25.13 -30.44 -15.91
CA LYS A 3 24.95 -30.49 -14.44
C LYS A 3 25.42 -29.20 -13.73
N ARG A 4 25.03 -28.00 -14.22
CA ARG A 4 25.23 -26.73 -13.49
C ARG A 4 24.22 -25.64 -13.89
N LEU A 5 22.97 -26.03 -14.09
CA LEU A 5 21.85 -25.08 -14.30
C LEU A 5 20.69 -25.33 -13.30
N GLY A 6 21.03 -25.90 -12.14
CA GLY A 6 20.03 -26.34 -11.16
C GLY A 6 19.88 -25.50 -9.90
N THR A 7 20.60 -24.41 -9.72
CA THR A 7 20.57 -23.68 -8.43
C THR A 7 20.05 -22.25 -8.51
N SER A 8 19.96 -21.65 -9.68
CA SER A 8 19.41 -20.29 -9.83
C SER A 8 17.92 -20.24 -10.13
N LEU A 9 17.24 -21.37 -10.29
CA LEU A 9 15.79 -21.46 -10.49
C LEU A 9 15.01 -21.88 -9.23
N LYS A 10 15.67 -22.03 -8.10
CA LYS A 10 14.99 -22.41 -6.83
C LYS A 10 14.63 -21.24 -5.93
N ILE A 11 14.95 -20.00 -6.27
CA ILE A 11 14.55 -18.81 -5.49
C ILE A 11 13.26 -18.19 -6.04
N LEU A 12 12.86 -18.53 -7.28
CA LEU A 12 11.55 -18.10 -7.83
C LEU A 12 10.40 -19.10 -7.63
N SER A 13 10.63 -20.23 -6.95
CA SER A 13 9.59 -21.25 -6.72
C SER A 13 9.05 -21.28 -5.29
N PHE A 14 9.41 -20.33 -4.44
CA PHE A 14 8.84 -20.22 -3.08
C PHE A 14 7.61 -19.29 -2.98
N LEU A 15 7.18 -18.70 -4.09
CA LEU A 15 5.94 -17.91 -4.17
C LEU A 15 4.74 -18.68 -4.74
N SER A 16 4.81 -20.01 -4.88
CA SER A 16 3.71 -20.81 -5.43
C SER A 16 3.32 -22.02 -4.59
N LEU A 17 3.51 -21.96 -3.27
CA LEU A 17 3.00 -22.98 -2.33
C LEU A 17 2.14 -22.36 -1.25
N LEU A 18 1.08 -21.65 -1.67
CA LEU A 18 -0.14 -21.64 -0.87
C LEU A 18 -0.93 -22.91 -1.24
N PRO A 19 -1.43 -23.66 -0.26
CA PRO A 19 -2.24 -24.82 -0.56
C PRO A 19 -3.50 -24.35 -1.28
N VAL A 20 -3.67 -24.79 -2.52
CA VAL A 20 -4.97 -24.79 -3.16
C VAL A 20 -5.86 -25.68 -2.29
N VAL A 21 -6.65 -25.06 -1.45
CA VAL A 21 -7.76 -25.74 -0.80
C VAL A 21 -8.74 -26.04 -1.92
N SER A 22 -8.64 -27.26 -2.41
CA SER A 22 -9.66 -27.84 -3.27
C SER A 22 -10.96 -27.88 -2.46
N PHE A 23 -11.85 -26.93 -2.75
CA PHE A 23 -13.25 -27.08 -2.36
C PHE A 23 -13.80 -28.29 -3.11
N SER A 24 -13.84 -29.42 -2.42
CA SER A 24 -14.65 -30.55 -2.83
C SER A 24 -16.10 -30.09 -2.88
N PHE A 25 -16.69 -30.18 -4.04
CA PHE A 25 -18.14 -30.05 -4.21
C PHE A 25 -18.85 -31.01 -3.27
N ILE A 26 -19.54 -30.46 -2.31
CA ILE A 26 -20.59 -31.21 -1.59
C ILE A 26 -21.81 -31.15 -2.52
N PRO A 27 -22.35 -32.26 -2.95
CA PRO A 27 -23.59 -32.24 -3.71
C PRO A 27 -24.71 -31.77 -2.79
N SER A 28 -25.27 -30.64 -3.12
CA SER A 28 -26.44 -30.08 -2.45
C SER A 28 -27.66 -30.92 -2.76
N ASN A 29 -27.98 -31.89 -1.92
CA ASN A 29 -29.34 -32.33 -1.73
C ASN A 29 -30.07 -31.28 -0.88
N VAL A 30 -30.57 -30.23 -1.49
CA VAL A 30 -31.60 -29.42 -0.87
C VAL A 30 -32.94 -29.96 -1.33
N SER A 31 -33.52 -30.73 -0.45
CA SER A 31 -34.92 -31.17 -0.53
C SER A 31 -35.83 -29.93 -0.64
N SER A 32 -36.73 -29.96 -1.63
CA SER A 32 -37.85 -29.07 -1.78
C SER A 32 -38.55 -28.78 -0.43
N SER A 33 -38.32 -27.62 0.15
CA SER A 33 -39.14 -27.16 1.29
C SER A 33 -40.29 -26.31 0.73
N LYS A 34 -41.44 -26.86 0.92
CA LYS A 34 -42.80 -26.37 0.80
C LYS A 34 -42.97 -24.86 0.79
N VAL A 35 -43.55 -24.37 -0.28
CA VAL A 35 -44.36 -23.13 -0.33
C VAL A 35 -45.44 -23.24 0.74
N LYS A 36 -45.34 -22.48 1.79
CA LYS A 36 -46.48 -22.23 2.71
C LYS A 36 -47.21 -21.02 2.20
N ASN A 37 -48.40 -21.28 1.61
CA ASN A 37 -49.48 -20.34 1.61
C ASN A 37 -49.90 -20.11 3.07
N ASN A 38 -49.70 -18.94 3.61
CA ASN A 38 -50.48 -18.43 4.72
C ASN A 38 -50.67 -16.94 4.68
N GLN A 39 -51.92 -16.58 4.94
CA GLN A 39 -52.54 -15.28 5.07
C GLN A 39 -51.85 -14.39 6.10
N GLU A 40 -51.91 -13.10 5.81
CA GLU A 40 -51.92 -11.93 6.70
C GLU A 40 -51.40 -12.09 8.12
N SER A 41 -50.23 -11.56 8.39
CA SER A 41 -49.98 -10.62 9.50
C SER A 41 -48.52 -10.26 9.63
N ASN A 42 -48.22 -8.97 9.81
CA ASN A 42 -46.98 -8.34 10.20
C ASN A 42 -45.89 -8.25 9.13
N ILE A 43 -45.82 -7.10 8.52
CA ILE A 43 -44.78 -6.63 7.63
C ILE A 43 -43.48 -6.42 8.48
N ASN A 44 -42.65 -7.45 8.53
CA ASN A 44 -41.23 -7.28 8.87
C ASN A 44 -40.51 -6.87 7.58
N THR A 45 -39.87 -5.70 7.57
CA THR A 45 -39.06 -5.17 6.47
C THR A 45 -37.69 -5.85 6.45
N SER A 46 -37.63 -7.16 6.16
CA SER A 46 -36.37 -7.86 5.87
C SER A 46 -36.17 -7.92 4.35
N ASN A 47 -34.96 -7.62 3.88
CA ASN A 47 -34.57 -7.87 2.50
C ASN A 47 -34.53 -9.39 2.28
N GLU A 48 -35.58 -9.93 1.71
CA GLU A 48 -35.64 -11.33 1.36
C GLU A 48 -34.95 -11.59 0.04
N THR A 49 -34.11 -12.62 -0.02
CA THR A 49 -33.53 -13.10 -1.26
C THR A 49 -34.50 -14.03 -1.95
N TYR A 50 -34.86 -13.71 -3.18
CA TYR A 50 -35.83 -14.45 -3.97
C TYR A 50 -35.17 -15.13 -5.15
N THR A 51 -35.81 -16.19 -5.64
CA THR A 51 -35.41 -16.88 -6.86
C THR A 51 -36.52 -16.76 -7.91
N ALA A 52 -36.13 -16.38 -9.13
CA ALA A 52 -37.06 -16.35 -10.28
C ALA A 52 -36.38 -16.88 -11.54
N THR A 53 -37.18 -17.18 -12.55
CA THR A 53 -36.63 -17.55 -13.86
C THR A 53 -35.99 -16.34 -14.54
N PHE A 54 -34.92 -16.55 -15.31
CA PHE A 54 -34.21 -15.48 -16.01
C PHE A 54 -35.12 -14.70 -16.99
N THR A 55 -36.11 -15.37 -17.57
CA THR A 55 -37.15 -14.73 -18.42
C THR A 55 -37.91 -13.60 -17.73
N SER A 56 -37.97 -13.58 -16.43
CA SER A 56 -38.59 -12.48 -15.66
C SER A 56 -37.76 -11.18 -15.76
N PHE A 57 -36.47 -11.26 -15.97
CA PHE A 57 -35.53 -10.13 -15.98
C PHE A 57 -35.13 -9.64 -17.38
N VAL A 58 -35.37 -10.44 -18.41
CA VAL A 58 -35.06 -10.09 -19.80
C VAL A 58 -36.33 -10.13 -20.65
N GLU A 59 -36.32 -9.44 -21.81
CA GLU A 59 -37.43 -9.42 -22.74
C GLU A 59 -37.50 -10.68 -23.63
N ASN A 60 -36.38 -11.42 -23.68
CA ASN A 60 -36.23 -12.56 -24.57
C ASN A 60 -37.00 -13.80 -24.09
N SER A 61 -37.81 -14.40 -24.95
CA SER A 61 -38.59 -15.62 -24.65
C SER A 61 -37.76 -16.90 -24.62
N ASP A 62 -36.57 -16.90 -25.23
CA ASP A 62 -35.60 -18.01 -25.21
C ASP A 62 -34.73 -18.08 -23.97
N ALA A 63 -34.87 -17.09 -23.07
CA ALA A 63 -34.11 -17.05 -21.83
C ALA A 63 -34.50 -18.20 -20.89
N SER A 64 -33.52 -18.83 -20.27
CA SER A 64 -33.71 -19.91 -19.30
C SER A 64 -32.67 -19.82 -18.18
N GLY A 65 -32.87 -20.57 -17.10
CA GLY A 65 -32.06 -20.52 -15.89
C GLY A 65 -32.72 -19.76 -14.74
N GLN A 66 -32.05 -19.67 -13.63
CA GLN A 66 -32.56 -19.00 -12.44
C GLN A 66 -31.73 -17.79 -12.07
N ILE A 67 -32.40 -16.78 -11.57
CA ILE A 67 -31.80 -15.56 -11.01
C ILE A 67 -32.13 -15.51 -9.53
N ILE A 68 -31.10 -15.26 -8.73
CA ILE A 68 -31.23 -14.87 -7.32
C ILE A 68 -31.16 -13.36 -7.27
N PHE A 69 -32.09 -12.74 -6.58
CA PHE A 69 -32.23 -11.29 -6.52
C PHE A 69 -32.71 -10.83 -5.15
N GLU A 70 -32.51 -9.55 -4.87
CA GLU A 70 -32.99 -8.85 -3.69
C GLU A 70 -33.91 -7.72 -4.11
N THR A 71 -34.93 -7.46 -3.28
CA THR A 71 -35.86 -6.32 -3.47
C THR A 71 -35.71 -5.31 -2.34
N CYS A 72 -35.82 -4.02 -2.68
CA CYS A 72 -36.01 -2.95 -1.71
C CYS A 72 -37.45 -2.44 -1.82
N GLU A 73 -38.29 -2.77 -0.82
CA GLU A 73 -39.70 -2.39 -0.79
C GLU A 73 -39.89 -0.87 -0.70
N LYS A 74 -39.01 -0.18 0.05
CA LYS A 74 -39.10 1.26 0.26
C LYS A 74 -38.96 2.05 -1.03
N ASP A 75 -38.02 1.66 -1.88
CA ASP A 75 -37.69 2.38 -3.11
C ASP A 75 -38.24 1.69 -4.36
N GLN A 76 -38.91 0.55 -4.19
CA GLN A 76 -39.38 -0.34 -5.25
C GLN A 76 -38.27 -0.68 -6.27
N THR A 77 -37.09 -0.99 -5.77
CA THR A 77 -35.95 -1.38 -6.58
C THR A 77 -35.60 -2.85 -6.43
N ILE A 78 -34.89 -3.41 -7.42
CA ILE A 78 -34.47 -4.79 -7.45
C ILE A 78 -32.99 -4.87 -7.93
N ARG A 79 -32.24 -5.78 -7.32
CA ARG A 79 -30.85 -6.07 -7.66
C ARG A 79 -30.69 -7.55 -7.98
N ILE A 80 -30.02 -7.88 -9.08
CA ILE A 80 -29.59 -9.25 -9.38
C ILE A 80 -28.37 -9.58 -8.52
N VAL A 81 -28.41 -10.66 -7.75
CA VAL A 81 -27.31 -11.12 -6.88
C VAL A 81 -26.46 -12.17 -7.57
N SER A 82 -27.10 -13.19 -8.14
CA SER A 82 -26.41 -14.26 -8.87
C SER A 82 -27.34 -14.93 -9.87
N SER A 83 -26.75 -15.73 -10.76
CA SER A 83 -27.50 -16.52 -11.72
C SER A 83 -26.96 -17.96 -11.74
N SER A 84 -27.86 -18.93 -11.97
CA SER A 84 -27.49 -20.31 -12.25
C SER A 84 -27.98 -20.73 -13.63
N LEU A 85 -27.04 -21.18 -14.48
CA LEU A 85 -27.32 -21.64 -15.84
C LEU A 85 -28.16 -20.65 -16.66
N ALA A 86 -28.01 -19.34 -16.42
CA ALA A 86 -28.70 -18.30 -17.17
C ALA A 86 -28.27 -18.34 -18.64
N LYS A 87 -29.19 -18.75 -19.53
CA LYS A 87 -28.97 -18.83 -20.98
C LYS A 87 -29.88 -17.83 -21.68
N CYS A 88 -29.34 -17.08 -22.63
CA CYS A 88 -30.09 -16.17 -23.46
C CYS A 88 -29.27 -15.76 -24.68
N ASN A 89 -29.91 -15.65 -25.82
CA ASN A 89 -29.33 -15.05 -27.02
C ASN A 89 -29.78 -13.59 -27.12
N ASN A 90 -28.82 -12.65 -27.28
CA ASN A 90 -29.08 -11.20 -27.30
C ASN A 90 -29.85 -10.72 -26.06
N PRO A 91 -29.33 -10.91 -24.85
CA PRO A 91 -30.08 -10.58 -23.62
C PRO A 91 -30.42 -9.10 -23.53
N VAL A 92 -31.70 -8.79 -23.41
CA VAL A 92 -32.28 -7.44 -23.25
C VAL A 92 -32.86 -7.34 -21.85
N PHE A 93 -32.13 -6.74 -20.91
CA PHE A 93 -32.60 -6.59 -19.53
C PHE A 93 -33.74 -5.58 -19.43
N LYS A 94 -34.78 -5.94 -18.67
CA LYS A 94 -35.95 -5.08 -18.43
C LYS A 94 -35.62 -4.00 -17.40
N SER A 95 -36.15 -2.78 -17.63
CA SER A 95 -36.08 -1.70 -16.63
C SER A 95 -36.95 -1.98 -15.42
N LYS A 96 -38.07 -2.69 -15.63
CA LYS A 96 -39.03 -3.04 -14.60
C LYS A 96 -39.31 -4.54 -14.60
N VAL A 97 -39.32 -5.11 -13.40
CA VAL A 97 -39.48 -6.55 -13.14
C VAL A 97 -40.66 -6.74 -12.19
N LYS A 98 -41.62 -7.61 -12.55
CA LYS A 98 -42.74 -7.97 -11.69
C LYS A 98 -42.39 -9.18 -10.84
N VAL A 99 -42.51 -9.02 -9.52
CA VAL A 99 -42.31 -10.08 -8.54
C VAL A 99 -43.50 -10.09 -7.57
N LEU A 100 -44.14 -11.24 -7.37
CA LEU A 100 -45.30 -11.39 -6.46
C LEU A 100 -46.38 -10.28 -6.62
N GLN A 101 -46.73 -9.97 -7.85
CA GLN A 101 -47.73 -8.93 -8.25
C GLN A 101 -47.27 -7.48 -8.08
N LYS A 102 -46.07 -7.21 -7.52
CA LYS A 102 -45.47 -5.88 -7.41
C LYS A 102 -44.45 -5.64 -8.52
N GLU A 103 -44.31 -4.39 -8.94
CA GLU A 103 -43.35 -3.97 -9.96
C GLU A 103 -42.17 -3.25 -9.30
N TYR A 104 -40.94 -3.70 -9.62
CA TYR A 104 -39.70 -3.15 -9.13
C TYR A 104 -38.84 -2.64 -10.27
N THR A 105 -38.07 -1.61 -10.03
CA THR A 105 -37.10 -1.05 -10.97
C THR A 105 -35.75 -1.75 -10.83
N LEU A 106 -35.18 -2.34 -11.89
CA LEU A 106 -33.85 -2.95 -11.90
C LEU A 106 -32.77 -1.86 -11.85
N THR A 107 -32.06 -1.77 -10.73
CA THR A 107 -31.06 -0.72 -10.50
C THR A 107 -29.63 -1.25 -10.39
N ALA A 108 -29.44 -2.53 -10.13
CA ALA A 108 -28.09 -3.08 -9.99
C ALA A 108 -27.97 -4.53 -10.50
N ILE A 109 -26.83 -4.83 -11.09
CA ILE A 109 -26.33 -6.19 -11.31
C ILE A 109 -25.19 -6.41 -10.33
N GLY A 110 -25.36 -7.38 -9.43
CA GLY A 110 -24.44 -7.63 -8.33
C GLY A 110 -23.11 -8.23 -8.76
N ALA A 111 -22.20 -8.33 -7.81
CA ALA A 111 -20.89 -8.92 -8.03
C ALA A 111 -21.03 -10.41 -8.44
N LYS A 112 -20.28 -10.80 -9.48
CA LYS A 112 -20.26 -12.19 -10.00
C LYS A 112 -21.61 -12.70 -10.51
N ALA A 113 -22.60 -11.83 -10.73
CA ALA A 113 -23.96 -12.24 -11.09
C ALA A 113 -24.02 -13.18 -12.32
N PHE A 114 -23.17 -12.95 -13.31
CA PHE A 114 -23.03 -13.79 -14.51
C PHE A 114 -21.57 -14.22 -14.74
N PHE A 115 -20.80 -14.41 -13.68
CA PHE A 115 -19.37 -14.77 -13.76
C PHE A 115 -19.16 -16.08 -14.53
N GLN A 116 -18.27 -16.05 -15.54
CA GLN A 116 -17.95 -17.18 -16.42
C GLN A 116 -19.16 -17.83 -17.12
N ASN A 117 -20.19 -17.02 -17.39
CA ASN A 117 -21.39 -17.51 -18.06
C ASN A 117 -21.27 -17.40 -19.58
N ASP A 118 -20.80 -18.44 -20.22
CA ASP A 118 -20.68 -18.58 -21.68
C ASP A 118 -22.01 -18.93 -22.39
N LEU A 119 -23.09 -19.17 -21.64
CA LEU A 119 -24.44 -19.41 -22.18
C LEU A 119 -25.16 -18.10 -22.55
N LEU A 120 -24.64 -16.94 -22.14
CA LEU A 120 -25.05 -15.66 -22.65
C LEU A 120 -24.36 -15.40 -23.99
N THR A 121 -25.15 -15.25 -25.05
CA THR A 121 -24.64 -15.09 -26.42
C THR A 121 -25.23 -13.83 -27.07
N GLY A 122 -24.58 -13.33 -28.12
CA GLY A 122 -25.09 -12.17 -28.88
C GLY A 122 -24.95 -10.84 -28.16
N THR A 123 -25.77 -9.88 -28.51
CA THR A 123 -25.65 -8.49 -28.04
C THR A 123 -26.31 -8.29 -26.69
N LEU A 124 -25.52 -7.75 -25.71
CA LEU A 124 -26.01 -7.39 -24.38
C LEU A 124 -26.69 -6.01 -24.41
N THR A 125 -27.95 -5.91 -23.98
CA THR A 125 -28.67 -4.65 -23.82
C THR A 125 -28.97 -4.40 -22.33
N LEU A 126 -28.45 -3.30 -21.81
CA LEU A 126 -28.63 -2.86 -20.43
C LEU A 126 -29.68 -1.76 -20.35
N PRO A 127 -30.59 -1.76 -19.34
CA PRO A 127 -31.67 -0.79 -19.23
C PRO A 127 -31.18 0.55 -18.66
N PHE A 128 -31.85 1.64 -18.97
CA PHE A 128 -31.58 2.99 -18.44
C PHE A 128 -31.83 3.14 -16.94
N SER A 129 -32.53 2.19 -16.31
CA SER A 129 -32.76 2.18 -14.88
C SER A 129 -31.54 1.71 -14.07
N LEU A 130 -30.58 1.07 -14.76
CA LEU A 130 -29.42 0.49 -14.10
C LEU A 130 -28.43 1.59 -13.67
N LEU A 131 -28.01 1.55 -12.41
CA LEU A 131 -27.06 2.49 -11.80
C LEU A 131 -25.68 1.86 -11.57
N ASN A 132 -25.65 0.55 -11.26
CA ASN A 132 -24.42 -0.14 -10.85
C ASN A 132 -24.29 -1.50 -11.54
N ILE A 133 -23.04 -1.81 -11.95
CA ILE A 133 -22.58 -3.15 -12.36
C ILE A 133 -21.46 -3.54 -11.40
N GLY A 134 -21.66 -4.61 -10.64
CA GLY A 134 -20.73 -5.07 -9.60
C GLY A 134 -19.48 -5.74 -10.16
N ASP A 135 -18.55 -6.05 -9.25
CA ASP A 135 -17.28 -6.69 -9.57
C ASP A 135 -17.50 -8.07 -10.20
N TYR A 136 -16.73 -8.37 -11.24
CA TYR A 136 -16.84 -9.64 -11.98
C TYR A 136 -18.24 -9.93 -12.56
N ALA A 137 -19.15 -8.96 -12.61
CA ALA A 137 -20.56 -9.21 -12.94
C ALA A 137 -20.76 -10.02 -14.23
N PHE A 138 -19.99 -9.73 -15.27
CA PHE A 138 -19.99 -10.45 -16.56
C PHE A 138 -18.60 -11.00 -16.92
N SER A 139 -17.67 -11.06 -15.97
CA SER A 139 -16.31 -11.54 -16.25
C SER A 139 -16.34 -12.95 -16.83
N GLY A 140 -15.66 -13.16 -17.96
CA GLY A 140 -15.61 -14.46 -18.66
C GLY A 140 -16.83 -14.80 -19.50
N CYS A 141 -17.79 -13.87 -19.70
CA CYS A 141 -18.89 -14.07 -20.64
C CYS A 141 -18.39 -13.95 -22.09
N SER A 142 -17.57 -14.91 -22.53
CA SER A 142 -16.80 -14.87 -23.78
C SER A 142 -17.65 -14.97 -25.06
N ASN A 143 -18.91 -15.40 -24.97
CA ASN A 143 -19.81 -15.57 -26.11
C ASN A 143 -20.76 -14.36 -26.30
N LEU A 144 -20.70 -13.34 -25.42
CA LEU A 144 -21.34 -12.06 -25.70
C LEU A 144 -20.67 -11.42 -26.92
N SER A 145 -21.44 -10.83 -27.83
CA SER A 145 -20.92 -10.27 -29.07
C SER A 145 -21.58 -8.92 -29.41
N GLY A 146 -21.22 -8.34 -30.55
CA GLY A 146 -21.73 -7.03 -30.97
C GLY A 146 -21.07 -5.89 -30.19
N ALA A 147 -21.80 -4.79 -30.05
CA ALA A 147 -21.37 -3.60 -29.29
C ALA A 147 -21.79 -3.72 -27.82
N LEU A 148 -20.92 -3.29 -26.92
CA LEU A 148 -21.29 -3.05 -25.53
C LEU A 148 -21.59 -1.57 -25.33
N LYS A 149 -22.85 -1.26 -24.98
CA LYS A 149 -23.27 0.10 -24.64
C LYS A 149 -23.65 0.18 -23.17
N ILE A 150 -22.87 0.92 -22.40
CA ILE A 150 -23.13 1.19 -20.98
C ILE A 150 -23.95 2.48 -20.89
N PRO A 151 -25.23 2.42 -20.43
CA PRO A 151 -26.11 3.60 -20.34
C PRO A 151 -25.54 4.70 -19.44
N ASP A 152 -25.86 5.96 -19.77
CA ASP A 152 -25.43 7.14 -19.00
C ASP A 152 -25.99 7.20 -17.56
N SER A 153 -26.99 6.38 -17.23
CA SER A 153 -27.46 6.18 -15.86
C SER A 153 -26.46 5.44 -14.95
N ILE A 154 -25.58 4.61 -15.54
CA ILE A 154 -24.61 3.81 -14.76
C ILE A 154 -23.49 4.73 -14.30
N ILE A 155 -23.34 4.80 -12.97
CA ILE A 155 -22.31 5.59 -12.29
C ILE A 155 -21.13 4.73 -11.80
N PHE A 156 -21.31 3.40 -11.79
CA PHE A 156 -20.31 2.45 -11.27
C PHE A 156 -20.24 1.18 -12.12
N VAL A 157 -19.04 0.85 -12.58
CA VAL A 157 -18.67 -0.42 -13.21
C VAL A 157 -17.51 -1.00 -12.39
N GLY A 158 -17.75 -2.12 -11.74
CA GLY A 158 -16.85 -2.75 -10.77
C GLY A 158 -15.56 -3.32 -11.36
N ASP A 159 -14.70 -3.78 -10.49
CA ASP A 159 -13.45 -4.45 -10.87
C ASP A 159 -13.75 -5.73 -11.62
N TYR A 160 -13.01 -5.99 -12.71
CA TYR A 160 -13.20 -7.16 -13.58
C TYR A 160 -14.61 -7.29 -14.18
N ALA A 161 -15.45 -6.26 -14.14
CA ALA A 161 -16.88 -6.39 -14.48
C ALA A 161 -17.13 -7.05 -15.84
N PHE A 162 -16.30 -6.78 -16.85
CA PHE A 162 -16.35 -7.38 -18.19
C PHE A 162 -15.01 -8.03 -18.60
N SER A 163 -14.13 -8.33 -17.63
CA SER A 163 -12.84 -8.97 -17.95
C SER A 163 -13.05 -10.27 -18.72
N ASN A 164 -12.19 -10.52 -19.71
CA ASN A 164 -12.23 -11.73 -20.57
C ASN A 164 -13.52 -11.90 -21.41
N CYS A 165 -14.29 -10.82 -21.63
CA CYS A 165 -15.41 -10.84 -22.58
C CYS A 165 -14.90 -10.65 -24.02
N SER A 166 -14.12 -11.60 -24.52
CA SER A 166 -13.42 -11.51 -25.81
C SER A 166 -14.34 -11.58 -27.05
N GLY A 167 -15.59 -11.98 -26.87
CA GLY A 167 -16.57 -12.14 -27.95
C GLY A 167 -17.16 -10.84 -28.48
N PHE A 168 -17.13 -9.74 -27.69
CA PHE A 168 -17.55 -8.43 -28.21
C PHE A 168 -16.73 -8.07 -29.45
N ASN A 169 -17.38 -7.80 -30.56
CA ASN A 169 -16.74 -7.63 -31.88
C ASN A 169 -17.16 -6.33 -32.58
N SER A 170 -17.60 -5.33 -31.81
CA SER A 170 -17.98 -4.02 -32.29
C SER A 170 -17.49 -2.95 -31.30
N SER A 171 -18.15 -1.80 -31.19
CA SER A 171 -17.74 -0.68 -30.37
C SER A 171 -18.04 -0.89 -28.88
N LEU A 172 -17.19 -0.29 -28.02
CA LEU A 172 -17.46 -0.05 -26.62
C LEU A 172 -17.91 1.41 -26.43
N VAL A 173 -19.08 1.61 -25.82
CA VAL A 173 -19.59 2.93 -25.45
C VAL A 173 -19.73 2.98 -23.94
N LEU A 174 -18.93 3.82 -23.29
CA LEU A 174 -18.91 4.02 -21.85
C LEU A 174 -19.96 5.03 -21.42
N SER A 175 -20.48 4.89 -20.19
CA SER A 175 -21.36 5.87 -19.57
C SER A 175 -20.62 7.18 -19.31
N LYS A 176 -21.25 8.31 -19.65
CA LYS A 176 -20.71 9.65 -19.37
C LYS A 176 -20.66 9.99 -17.89
N SER A 177 -21.39 9.27 -17.04
CA SER A 177 -21.46 9.47 -15.60
C SER A 177 -20.33 8.79 -14.82
N LEU A 178 -19.49 7.98 -15.49
CA LEU A 178 -18.37 7.32 -14.85
C LEU A 178 -17.30 8.34 -14.41
N LYS A 179 -16.85 8.21 -13.17
CA LYS A 179 -15.75 8.98 -12.59
C LYS A 179 -14.40 8.27 -12.71
N GLU A 180 -14.44 6.93 -12.77
CA GLU A 180 -13.28 6.06 -12.80
C GLU A 180 -13.54 4.89 -13.75
N ILE A 181 -12.49 4.42 -14.42
CA ILE A 181 -12.46 3.12 -15.09
C ILE A 181 -11.68 2.19 -14.17
N ARG A 182 -12.39 1.29 -13.52
CA ARG A 182 -11.86 0.46 -12.45
C ARG A 182 -10.94 -0.66 -12.94
N SER A 183 -10.25 -1.27 -11.96
CA SER A 183 -9.23 -2.27 -12.22
C SER A 183 -9.78 -3.47 -13.03
N HIS A 184 -9.07 -3.85 -14.08
CA HIS A 184 -9.40 -4.98 -14.95
C HIS A 184 -10.82 -4.93 -15.57
N ALA A 185 -11.52 -3.78 -15.50
CA ALA A 185 -12.95 -3.69 -15.90
C ALA A 185 -13.22 -4.22 -17.30
N PHE A 186 -12.31 -4.02 -18.26
CA PHE A 186 -12.41 -4.48 -19.66
C PHE A 186 -11.16 -5.26 -20.10
N GLU A 187 -10.42 -5.83 -19.14
CA GLU A 187 -9.22 -6.60 -19.44
C GLU A 187 -9.53 -7.76 -20.42
N ASN A 188 -8.64 -7.96 -21.42
CA ASN A 188 -8.75 -9.02 -22.43
C ASN A 188 -10.05 -9.00 -23.25
N CYS A 189 -10.76 -7.87 -23.33
CA CYS A 189 -11.84 -7.69 -24.26
C CYS A 189 -11.30 -7.46 -25.69
N SER A 190 -10.56 -8.43 -26.19
CA SER A 190 -9.76 -8.32 -27.42
C SER A 190 -10.60 -8.17 -28.72
N GLY A 191 -11.89 -8.43 -28.64
CA GLY A 191 -12.78 -8.32 -29.78
C GLY A 191 -13.30 -6.92 -30.08
N PHE A 192 -13.27 -5.97 -29.12
CA PHE A 192 -13.70 -4.59 -29.38
C PHE A 192 -12.89 -3.95 -30.50
N ILE A 193 -13.62 -3.23 -31.38
CA ILE A 193 -13.07 -2.52 -32.54
C ILE A 193 -13.53 -1.05 -32.53
N GLY A 194 -12.92 -0.26 -33.40
CA GLY A 194 -13.24 1.17 -33.54
C GLY A 194 -12.47 2.04 -32.55
N ASN A 195 -13.01 3.21 -32.26
CA ASN A 195 -12.36 4.17 -31.38
C ASN A 195 -12.83 4.00 -29.95
N LEU A 196 -11.90 4.03 -28.99
CA LEU A 196 -12.20 4.10 -27.58
C LEU A 196 -12.37 5.56 -27.17
N LEU A 197 -13.55 5.92 -26.66
CA LEU A 197 -13.84 7.23 -26.08
C LEU A 197 -13.92 7.09 -24.56
N ILE A 198 -13.01 7.74 -23.86
CA ILE A 198 -13.03 7.83 -22.39
C ILE A 198 -13.89 9.06 -22.01
N PRO A 199 -14.88 8.94 -21.11
CA PRO A 199 -15.72 10.07 -20.70
C PRO A 199 -14.94 11.21 -20.06
N GLU A 200 -15.40 12.46 -20.28
CA GLU A 200 -14.67 13.69 -19.86
C GLU A 200 -14.42 13.80 -18.35
N HIS A 201 -15.32 13.25 -17.53
CA HIS A 201 -15.23 13.32 -16.08
C HIS A 201 -14.46 12.17 -15.42
N VAL A 202 -13.80 11.34 -16.21
CA VAL A 202 -12.95 10.27 -15.68
C VAL A 202 -11.65 10.86 -15.14
N THR A 203 -11.42 10.67 -13.84
CA THR A 203 -10.24 11.16 -13.12
C THR A 203 -9.14 10.11 -12.99
N LYS A 204 -9.49 8.83 -13.18
CA LYS A 204 -8.57 7.70 -13.01
C LYS A 204 -8.89 6.55 -13.96
N ILE A 205 -7.85 5.98 -14.58
CA ILE A 205 -7.88 4.71 -15.31
C ILE A 205 -7.02 3.75 -14.52
N ASP A 206 -7.64 2.75 -13.91
CA ASP A 206 -7.00 1.83 -12.98
C ASP A 206 -6.18 0.73 -13.66
N ASP A 207 -5.53 -0.09 -12.83
CA ASP A 207 -4.65 -1.16 -13.29
C ASP A 207 -5.38 -2.12 -14.23
N TYR A 208 -4.75 -2.45 -15.36
CA TYR A 208 -5.25 -3.40 -16.38
C TYR A 208 -6.60 -3.03 -17.01
N ALA A 209 -7.13 -1.83 -16.80
CA ALA A 209 -8.50 -1.46 -17.20
C ALA A 209 -8.86 -1.83 -18.64
N PHE A 210 -7.94 -1.64 -19.61
CA PHE A 210 -8.08 -2.02 -21.03
C PHE A 210 -6.94 -2.91 -21.51
N SER A 211 -6.22 -3.58 -20.62
CA SER A 211 -5.13 -4.47 -21.00
C SER A 211 -5.63 -5.57 -21.95
N GLY A 212 -4.90 -5.85 -23.01
CA GLY A 212 -5.27 -6.86 -24.00
C GLY A 212 -6.39 -6.48 -24.96
N CYS A 213 -6.91 -5.23 -24.91
CA CYS A 213 -7.90 -4.71 -25.88
C CYS A 213 -7.22 -4.32 -27.20
N GLY A 214 -6.57 -5.29 -27.86
CA GLY A 214 -5.66 -5.06 -28.98
C GLY A 214 -6.28 -4.54 -30.27
N ASN A 215 -7.61 -4.53 -30.43
CA ASN A 215 -8.28 -4.19 -31.67
C ASN A 215 -8.88 -2.78 -31.71
N PHE A 216 -8.76 -1.96 -30.66
CA PHE A 216 -9.11 -0.54 -30.77
C PHE A 216 -8.19 0.16 -31.78
N ASN A 217 -8.79 0.99 -32.64
CA ASN A 217 -8.05 1.72 -33.68
C ASN A 217 -7.40 2.99 -33.14
N LYS A 218 -8.06 3.68 -32.19
CA LYS A 218 -7.62 4.97 -31.64
C LYS A 218 -8.20 5.14 -30.24
N ILE A 219 -7.44 5.75 -29.33
CA ILE A 219 -8.00 6.44 -28.15
C ILE A 219 -8.37 7.86 -28.61
N VAL A 220 -9.61 8.23 -28.46
CA VAL A 220 -10.05 9.61 -28.71
C VAL A 220 -9.79 10.38 -27.43
N ASP A 221 -8.87 11.28 -27.47
CA ASP A 221 -8.39 12.14 -26.39
C ASP A 221 -8.63 11.64 -24.95
N LEU A 222 -7.56 11.56 -24.19
CA LEU A 222 -7.68 11.28 -22.76
C LEU A 222 -8.30 12.48 -22.03
N PRO A 223 -9.22 12.30 -21.07
CA PRO A 223 -9.94 13.39 -20.42
C PRO A 223 -9.01 14.32 -19.64
N ASN A 224 -9.30 15.64 -19.66
CA ASN A 224 -8.50 16.65 -18.98
C ASN A 224 -8.50 16.51 -17.45
N GLU A 225 -9.54 15.91 -16.88
CA GLU A 225 -9.63 15.63 -15.43
C GLU A 225 -8.78 14.44 -15.00
N LEU A 226 -8.22 13.69 -15.95
CA LEU A 226 -7.41 12.49 -15.63
C LEU A 226 -6.14 12.86 -14.87
N THR A 227 -5.94 12.24 -13.72
CA THR A 227 -4.77 12.46 -12.85
C THR A 227 -3.77 11.30 -12.90
N THR A 228 -4.24 10.09 -13.23
CA THR A 228 -3.42 8.88 -13.19
C THR A 228 -3.79 7.94 -14.33
N ILE A 229 -2.75 7.44 -15.01
CA ILE A 229 -2.80 6.27 -15.89
C ILE A 229 -2.06 5.16 -15.15
N SER A 230 -2.79 4.17 -14.66
CA SER A 230 -2.26 3.15 -13.75
C SER A 230 -1.47 2.05 -14.51
N ASN A 231 -1.00 1.05 -13.77
CA ASN A 231 -0.17 0.00 -14.34
C ASN A 231 -0.98 -0.84 -15.35
N TYR A 232 -0.34 -1.22 -16.46
CA TYR A 232 -0.93 -2.03 -17.53
C TYR A 232 -2.22 -1.48 -18.15
N ALA A 233 -2.63 -0.23 -17.86
CA ALA A 233 -3.94 0.32 -18.24
C ALA A 233 -4.31 0.07 -19.71
N PHE A 234 -3.37 0.18 -20.65
CA PHE A 234 -3.54 -0.05 -22.09
C PHE A 234 -2.53 -1.06 -22.66
N SER A 235 -1.91 -1.89 -21.81
CA SER A 235 -0.91 -2.86 -22.26
C SER A 235 -1.48 -3.78 -23.33
N GLY A 236 -0.72 -4.01 -24.42
CA GLY A 236 -1.16 -4.88 -25.51
C GLY A 236 -2.23 -4.30 -26.43
N CYS A 237 -2.57 -3.02 -26.31
CA CYS A 237 -3.47 -2.34 -27.24
C CYS A 237 -2.72 -2.01 -28.56
N ASN A 238 -2.31 -3.04 -29.28
CA ASN A 238 -1.30 -2.96 -30.35
C ASN A 238 -1.78 -2.28 -31.66
N LYS A 239 -3.09 -2.11 -31.86
CA LYS A 239 -3.65 -1.41 -33.03
C LYS A 239 -3.99 0.04 -32.77
N ILE A 240 -3.91 0.52 -31.53
CA ILE A 240 -4.07 1.94 -31.25
C ILE A 240 -3.05 2.69 -32.08
N SER A 241 -3.54 3.41 -33.11
CA SER A 241 -2.73 4.19 -34.01
C SER A 241 -2.85 5.66 -33.70
N ASN A 242 -1.82 6.43 -33.95
CA ASN A 242 -1.69 7.88 -33.89
C ASN A 242 -1.00 8.43 -32.64
N GLU A 243 -1.20 9.69 -32.44
CA GLU A 243 -0.67 10.54 -31.40
C GLU A 243 -1.48 10.37 -30.11
N ILE A 244 -0.80 10.15 -29.03
CA ILE A 244 -1.39 10.14 -27.69
C ILE A 244 -0.98 11.42 -26.98
N ASN A 245 -1.96 12.20 -26.54
CA ASN A 245 -1.75 13.40 -25.73
C ASN A 245 -1.98 13.05 -24.26
N ILE A 246 -0.97 13.15 -23.43
CA ILE A 246 -1.08 12.95 -21.99
C ILE A 246 -1.64 14.22 -21.35
N PRO A 247 -2.80 14.19 -20.67
CA PRO A 247 -3.44 15.37 -20.09
C PRO A 247 -2.59 16.06 -19.02
N GLU A 248 -2.79 17.41 -18.89
CA GLU A 248 -1.95 18.24 -18.00
C GLU A 248 -1.95 17.83 -16.52
N ASN A 249 -3.01 17.17 -16.04
CA ASN A 249 -3.12 16.76 -14.65
C ASN A 249 -2.45 15.41 -14.35
N VAL A 250 -2.02 14.68 -15.38
CA VAL A 250 -1.31 13.40 -15.19
C VAL A 250 0.12 13.68 -14.74
N THR A 251 0.47 13.26 -13.55
CA THR A 251 1.81 13.39 -12.97
C THR A 251 2.62 12.10 -13.03
N LYS A 252 1.97 10.97 -13.27
CA LYS A 252 2.59 9.64 -13.34
C LYS A 252 1.94 8.80 -14.44
N ILE A 253 2.78 8.11 -15.23
CA ILE A 253 2.41 7.00 -16.10
C ILE A 253 2.88 5.72 -15.42
N GLY A 254 1.97 4.77 -15.21
CA GLY A 254 2.22 3.51 -14.49
C GLY A 254 3.12 2.54 -15.25
N ASP A 255 3.49 1.45 -14.58
CA ASP A 255 4.29 0.38 -15.16
C ASP A 255 3.50 -0.33 -16.27
N TYR A 256 4.17 -0.65 -17.38
CA TYR A 256 3.56 -1.30 -18.55
C TYR A 256 2.35 -0.57 -19.15
N ALA A 257 2.07 0.68 -18.77
CA ALA A 257 0.81 1.37 -19.13
C ALA A 257 0.48 1.32 -20.61
N PHE A 258 1.47 1.45 -21.50
CA PHE A 258 1.34 1.35 -22.98
C PHE A 258 2.30 0.30 -23.56
N SER A 259 2.71 -0.69 -22.78
CA SER A 259 3.63 -1.72 -23.26
C SER A 259 3.03 -2.47 -24.45
N ASN A 260 3.85 -2.71 -25.49
CA ASN A 260 3.46 -3.40 -26.71
C ASN A 260 2.34 -2.69 -27.53
N CYS A 261 2.10 -1.39 -27.29
CA CYS A 261 1.22 -0.58 -28.13
C CYS A 261 1.95 -0.19 -29.42
N SER A 262 2.20 -1.15 -30.30
CA SER A 262 3.02 -0.99 -31.49
C SER A 262 2.44 -0.04 -32.56
N GLY A 263 1.18 0.36 -32.45
CA GLY A 263 0.54 1.36 -33.29
C GLY A 263 0.85 2.80 -32.91
N ILE A 264 1.32 3.08 -31.68
CA ILE A 264 1.65 4.43 -31.22
C ILE A 264 2.94 4.91 -31.90
N LEU A 265 2.83 5.99 -32.69
CA LEU A 265 3.96 6.61 -33.38
C LEU A 265 4.44 7.88 -32.71
N ASN A 266 3.57 8.63 -32.06
CA ASN A 266 3.90 9.86 -31.36
C ASN A 266 3.20 9.89 -29.99
N ILE A 267 3.91 10.48 -29.03
CA ILE A 267 3.35 10.71 -27.70
C ILE A 267 3.75 12.10 -27.22
N ASN A 268 2.77 12.88 -26.81
CA ASN A 268 2.98 14.21 -26.24
C ASN A 268 2.84 14.11 -24.73
N LEU A 269 3.95 14.25 -24.03
CA LEU A 269 3.99 14.29 -22.58
C LEU A 269 3.74 15.72 -22.09
N ASN A 270 2.96 15.86 -21.02
CA ASN A 270 2.68 17.16 -20.43
C ASN A 270 3.83 17.66 -19.53
N GLU A 271 3.89 18.97 -19.28
CA GLU A 271 4.96 19.62 -18.50
C GLU A 271 4.85 19.41 -16.97
N LYS A 272 3.83 18.70 -16.46
CA LYS A 272 3.69 18.33 -15.03
C LYS A 272 4.06 16.89 -14.76
N LEU A 273 4.33 16.08 -15.78
CA LEU A 273 4.66 14.67 -15.64
C LEU A 273 5.99 14.50 -14.89
N GLN A 274 5.98 13.75 -13.78
CA GLN A 274 7.14 13.53 -12.93
C GLN A 274 7.75 12.14 -13.07
N SER A 275 6.96 11.14 -13.48
CA SER A 275 7.40 9.75 -13.49
C SER A 275 6.84 8.98 -14.68
N ILE A 276 7.71 8.23 -15.34
CA ILE A 276 7.38 7.21 -16.34
C ILE A 276 7.77 5.86 -15.75
N GLY A 277 6.79 4.96 -15.61
CA GLY A 277 6.95 3.64 -15.00
C GLY A 277 7.79 2.67 -15.82
N SER A 278 8.06 1.52 -15.20
CA SER A 278 8.82 0.43 -15.85
C SER A 278 8.02 -0.15 -17.02
N TYR A 279 8.71 -0.42 -18.14
CA TYR A 279 8.10 -0.94 -19.37
C TYR A 279 6.97 -0.07 -19.96
N ALA A 280 6.80 1.16 -19.50
CA ALA A 280 5.62 1.98 -19.84
C ALA A 280 5.38 2.08 -21.36
N PHE A 281 6.42 2.19 -22.18
CA PHE A 281 6.39 2.26 -23.64
C PHE A 281 7.24 1.17 -24.33
N ASN A 282 7.52 0.09 -23.61
CA ASN A 282 8.30 -1.02 -24.14
C ASN A 282 7.69 -1.56 -25.46
N GLY A 283 8.48 -1.69 -26.51
CA GLY A 283 8.05 -2.22 -27.80
C GLY A 283 7.15 -1.29 -28.62
N CYS A 284 6.95 -0.03 -28.20
CA CYS A 284 6.25 0.97 -29.00
C CYS A 284 7.10 1.45 -30.17
N LYS A 285 6.44 1.83 -31.28
CA LYS A 285 7.13 2.35 -32.49
C LYS A 285 7.24 3.87 -32.51
N ILE A 286 7.37 4.49 -31.35
CA ILE A 286 7.47 5.94 -31.19
C ILE A 286 8.62 6.48 -32.04
N THR A 287 8.34 7.52 -32.83
CA THR A 287 9.34 8.18 -33.71
C THR A 287 10.00 9.38 -33.06
N LYS A 288 9.26 10.11 -32.22
CA LYS A 288 9.73 11.26 -31.45
C LYS A 288 9.08 11.31 -30.08
N ILE A 289 9.82 11.80 -29.08
CA ILE A 289 9.33 12.05 -27.73
C ILE A 289 10.05 13.26 -27.14
N ASN A 290 9.29 14.20 -26.59
CA ASN A 290 9.84 15.30 -25.82
C ASN A 290 9.67 14.96 -24.33
N LEU A 291 10.79 14.74 -23.63
CA LEU A 291 10.77 14.51 -22.19
C LEU A 291 10.57 15.85 -21.47
N PRO A 292 9.52 16.00 -20.62
CA PRO A 292 9.21 17.28 -19.99
C PRO A 292 10.24 17.68 -18.92
N HIS A 293 10.40 18.98 -18.68
CA HIS A 293 11.33 19.51 -17.68
C HIS A 293 11.02 19.07 -16.25
N SER A 294 9.76 18.70 -15.96
CA SER A 294 9.31 18.21 -14.65
C SER A 294 9.72 16.78 -14.34
N LEU A 295 10.15 16.00 -15.37
CA LEU A 295 10.38 14.56 -15.23
C LEU A 295 11.54 14.28 -14.29
N LYS A 296 11.29 13.42 -13.29
CA LYS A 296 12.24 12.99 -12.26
C LYS A 296 12.74 11.57 -12.47
N THR A 297 11.87 10.67 -12.94
CA THR A 297 12.21 9.24 -13.03
C THR A 297 11.77 8.64 -14.35
N ILE A 298 12.63 7.82 -14.94
CA ILE A 298 12.34 6.93 -16.06
C ILE A 298 12.62 5.51 -15.56
N GLY A 299 11.58 4.65 -15.55
CA GLY A 299 11.63 3.29 -15.03
C GLY A 299 12.42 2.32 -15.91
N ASP A 300 12.58 1.09 -15.42
CA ASP A 300 13.27 0.01 -16.13
C ASP A 300 12.54 -0.32 -17.43
N TYR A 301 13.29 -0.54 -18.53
CA TYR A 301 12.73 -0.87 -19.83
C TYR A 301 11.70 0.14 -20.38
N ALA A 302 11.59 1.34 -19.82
CA ALA A 302 10.50 2.29 -20.13
C ALA A 302 10.34 2.54 -21.64
N PHE A 303 11.43 2.67 -22.40
CA PHE A 303 11.46 2.83 -23.85
C PHE A 303 12.23 1.69 -24.54
N ASN A 304 12.34 0.52 -23.90
CA ASN A 304 13.09 -0.59 -24.48
C ASN A 304 12.48 -1.01 -25.83
N ASN A 305 13.35 -1.24 -26.83
CA ASN A 305 12.96 -1.58 -28.18
C ASN A 305 12.08 -0.52 -28.90
N CYS A 306 12.12 0.74 -28.49
CA CYS A 306 11.58 1.87 -29.29
C CYS A 306 12.51 2.14 -30.48
N SER A 307 12.66 1.18 -31.38
CA SER A 307 13.65 1.19 -32.47
C SER A 307 13.44 2.31 -33.50
N ASN A 308 12.23 2.89 -33.55
CA ASN A 308 11.91 3.96 -34.49
C ASN A 308 12.24 5.37 -33.92
N LEU A 309 12.63 5.45 -32.65
CA LEU A 309 12.93 6.72 -32.00
C LEU A 309 14.18 7.39 -32.63
N GLN A 310 13.95 8.36 -33.51
CA GLN A 310 14.95 8.99 -34.34
C GLN A 310 15.05 10.48 -34.02
N GLN A 311 15.82 10.79 -32.99
CA GLN A 311 16.07 12.16 -32.54
C GLN A 311 17.34 12.26 -31.72
N GLU A 312 17.80 13.48 -31.45
CA GLU A 312 18.81 13.75 -30.44
C GLU A 312 18.25 13.43 -29.04
N LEU A 313 19.05 12.74 -28.22
CA LEU A 313 18.68 12.47 -26.84
C LEU A 313 18.89 13.69 -25.96
N ILE A 314 17.79 14.31 -25.52
CA ILE A 314 17.80 15.43 -24.58
C ILE A 314 17.21 14.97 -23.27
N LEU A 315 18.04 14.91 -22.21
CA LEU A 315 17.59 14.51 -20.87
C LEU A 315 17.21 15.74 -20.05
N PRO A 316 16.04 15.75 -19.37
CA PRO A 316 15.58 16.89 -18.57
C PRO A 316 16.47 17.19 -17.37
N ASP A 317 16.60 18.47 -17.02
CA ASP A 317 17.45 18.91 -15.90
C ASP A 317 17.01 18.36 -14.53
N LYS A 318 15.72 18.10 -14.33
CA LYS A 318 15.18 17.57 -13.07
C LYS A 318 15.22 16.05 -12.96
N LEU A 319 15.70 15.37 -14.01
CA LEU A 319 15.78 13.91 -14.01
C LEU A 319 16.77 13.43 -12.93
N GLN A 320 16.33 12.49 -12.10
CA GLN A 320 17.06 11.94 -10.97
C GLN A 320 17.53 10.51 -11.22
N SER A 321 16.74 9.72 -11.96
CA SER A 321 17.06 8.32 -12.23
C SER A 321 16.64 7.88 -13.63
N ILE A 322 17.47 7.00 -14.20
CA ILE A 322 17.20 6.26 -15.44
C ILE A 322 17.31 4.78 -15.08
N GLY A 323 16.25 4.02 -15.32
CA GLY A 323 16.19 2.59 -14.99
C GLY A 323 17.02 1.70 -15.91
N SER A 324 17.14 0.43 -15.54
CA SER A 324 17.83 -0.60 -16.32
C SER A 324 17.13 -0.81 -17.67
N TYR A 325 17.95 -0.92 -18.75
CA TYR A 325 17.44 -1.10 -20.11
C TYR A 325 16.48 0.00 -20.59
N ALA A 326 16.40 1.15 -19.92
CA ALA A 326 15.38 2.17 -20.18
C ALA A 326 15.29 2.59 -21.66
N PHE A 327 16.42 2.74 -22.37
CA PHE A 327 16.50 3.05 -23.81
C PHE A 327 17.18 1.94 -24.63
N SER A 328 17.28 0.71 -24.06
CA SER A 328 17.92 -0.38 -24.76
C SER A 328 17.22 -0.68 -26.10
N GLY A 329 17.99 -0.85 -27.18
CA GLY A 329 17.45 -1.12 -28.51
C GLY A 329 16.91 0.13 -29.24
N CYS A 330 17.04 1.34 -28.68
CA CYS A 330 16.74 2.60 -29.38
C CYS A 330 17.86 2.96 -30.34
N GLY A 331 18.09 2.13 -31.36
CA GLY A 331 19.26 2.19 -32.25
C GLY A 331 19.38 3.46 -33.06
N ASN A 332 18.30 4.21 -33.22
CA ASN A 332 18.25 5.45 -34.04
C ASN A 332 18.38 6.75 -33.20
N LEU A 333 18.50 6.66 -31.86
CA LEU A 333 18.85 7.81 -31.04
C LEU A 333 20.22 8.36 -31.41
N THR A 334 20.35 9.68 -31.47
CA THR A 334 21.57 10.42 -31.86
C THR A 334 21.98 11.42 -30.77
N GLY A 335 23.11 12.12 -30.98
CA GLY A 335 23.62 13.16 -30.11
C GLY A 335 24.53 12.68 -28.99
N ASN A 336 25.21 13.62 -28.37
CA ASN A 336 26.08 13.35 -27.24
C ASN A 336 25.27 13.00 -25.98
N VAL A 337 25.80 12.12 -25.15
CA VAL A 337 25.16 11.76 -23.88
C VAL A 337 25.69 12.68 -22.78
N ALA A 338 24.84 13.63 -22.33
CA ALA A 338 25.14 14.52 -21.22
C ALA A 338 24.12 14.29 -20.08
N PHE A 339 24.60 13.86 -18.93
CA PHE A 339 23.76 13.65 -17.74
C PHE A 339 23.74 14.92 -16.89
N SER A 340 22.55 15.36 -16.50
CA SER A 340 22.36 16.53 -15.64
C SER A 340 22.87 16.31 -14.21
N LYS A 341 23.10 17.41 -13.49
CA LYS A 341 23.58 17.38 -12.09
C LYS A 341 22.61 16.73 -11.11
N ASN A 342 21.35 16.56 -11.48
CA ASN A 342 20.32 15.98 -10.60
C ASN A 342 20.20 14.46 -10.75
N ILE A 343 20.80 13.86 -11.79
CA ILE A 343 20.81 12.40 -11.96
C ILE A 343 21.77 11.79 -10.92
N THR A 344 21.26 10.84 -10.16
CA THR A 344 22.01 10.11 -9.14
C THR A 344 22.24 8.66 -9.51
N THR A 345 21.35 8.06 -10.30
CA THR A 345 21.39 6.64 -10.67
C THR A 345 21.11 6.38 -12.14
N ILE A 346 21.86 5.47 -12.75
CA ILE A 346 21.65 4.96 -14.12
C ILE A 346 21.71 3.44 -14.03
N GLY A 347 20.63 2.76 -14.44
CA GLY A 347 20.50 1.31 -14.35
C GLY A 347 21.35 0.55 -15.40
N ASP A 348 21.44 -0.76 -15.22
CA ASP A 348 22.17 -1.67 -16.10
C ASP A 348 21.66 -1.59 -17.54
N TYR A 349 22.58 -1.62 -18.53
CA TYR A 349 22.24 -1.65 -19.95
C TYR A 349 21.32 -0.50 -20.40
N ALA A 350 21.26 0.63 -19.69
CA ALA A 350 20.28 1.69 -19.93
C ALA A 350 20.23 2.17 -21.38
N PHE A 351 21.37 2.23 -22.09
CA PHE A 351 21.51 2.64 -23.50
C PHE A 351 22.07 1.52 -24.39
N ASN A 352 21.93 0.26 -23.97
CA ASN A 352 22.44 -0.88 -24.74
C ASN A 352 21.88 -0.87 -26.18
N ASN A 353 22.77 -1.11 -27.18
CA ASN A 353 22.44 -1.09 -28.61
C ASN A 353 21.85 0.24 -29.14
N CYS A 354 22.13 1.36 -28.52
CA CYS A 354 21.87 2.70 -29.09
C CYS A 354 22.96 3.04 -30.08
N LYS A 355 22.92 2.45 -31.28
CA LYS A 355 24.03 2.41 -32.27
C LYS A 355 24.50 3.76 -32.77
N LEU A 356 23.59 4.77 -32.89
CA LEU A 356 23.89 6.10 -33.42
C LEU A 356 24.16 7.15 -32.33
N LEU A 357 24.06 6.76 -31.06
CA LEU A 357 24.34 7.64 -29.92
C LEU A 357 25.84 7.96 -29.85
N GLY A 358 26.20 9.22 -29.64
CA GLY A 358 27.59 9.66 -29.54
C GLY A 358 27.86 10.95 -30.35
N PRO A 359 29.13 11.38 -30.48
CA PRO A 359 30.36 10.61 -30.18
C PRO A 359 30.87 10.65 -28.73
N SER A 360 30.36 11.49 -27.84
CA SER A 360 30.92 11.68 -26.50
C SER A 360 29.93 11.42 -25.38
N VAL A 361 30.48 11.09 -24.19
CA VAL A 361 29.75 10.87 -22.95
C VAL A 361 30.29 11.81 -21.87
N SER A 362 29.39 12.49 -21.13
CA SER A 362 29.71 13.34 -19.99
C SER A 362 28.93 12.89 -18.76
N ILE A 363 29.65 12.57 -17.68
CA ILE A 363 29.08 12.02 -16.42
C ILE A 363 29.29 13.02 -15.29
N ASN A 364 28.23 13.57 -14.74
CA ASN A 364 28.30 14.53 -13.64
C ASN A 364 28.71 13.84 -12.33
N LYS A 365 29.38 14.57 -11.42
CA LYS A 365 29.85 14.09 -10.12
C LYS A 365 28.74 13.70 -9.14
N SER A 366 27.51 14.17 -9.38
CA SER A 366 26.34 13.79 -8.56
C SER A 366 25.91 12.32 -8.72
N ILE A 367 26.36 11.66 -9.80
CA ILE A 367 25.96 10.28 -10.05
C ILE A 367 26.68 9.36 -9.06
N CYS A 368 25.90 8.70 -8.21
CA CYS A 368 26.41 7.80 -7.16
C CYS A 368 26.48 6.35 -7.63
N ASP A 369 25.60 5.95 -8.54
CA ASP A 369 25.52 4.58 -9.04
C ASP A 369 25.30 4.54 -10.55
N ILE A 370 26.17 3.82 -11.25
CA ILE A 370 26.06 3.54 -12.69
C ILE A 370 26.06 2.03 -12.88
N GLY A 371 25.03 1.56 -13.56
CA GLY A 371 24.87 0.16 -13.93
C GLY A 371 25.96 -0.36 -14.86
N LYS A 372 26.04 -1.67 -14.99
CA LYS A 372 26.98 -2.31 -15.92
C LYS A 372 26.54 -2.21 -17.37
N ASN A 373 27.51 -2.18 -18.27
CA ASN A 373 27.30 -2.28 -19.73
C ASN A 373 26.31 -1.24 -20.29
N ILE A 374 26.22 -0.05 -19.66
CA ILE A 374 25.22 0.96 -20.03
C ILE A 374 25.30 1.40 -21.50
N PHE A 375 26.48 1.35 -22.13
CA PHE A 375 26.74 1.72 -23.52
C PHE A 375 27.12 0.52 -24.42
N ASN A 376 26.86 -0.70 -23.99
CA ASN A 376 27.19 -1.88 -24.80
C ASN A 376 26.50 -1.80 -26.15
N GLY A 377 27.27 -2.01 -27.26
CA GLY A 377 26.74 -1.92 -28.62
C GLY A 377 26.48 -0.52 -29.16
N CYS A 378 26.91 0.55 -28.48
CA CYS A 378 26.86 1.94 -28.95
C CYS A 378 28.06 2.22 -29.89
N SER A 379 27.94 1.85 -31.15
CA SER A 379 29.08 1.87 -32.11
C SER A 379 29.55 3.24 -32.54
N ASN A 380 28.77 4.32 -32.30
CA ASN A 380 29.13 5.70 -32.67
C ASN A 380 29.92 6.46 -31.58
N LEU A 381 30.13 5.82 -30.41
CA LEU A 381 30.95 6.42 -29.33
C LEU A 381 32.43 6.32 -29.66
N THR A 382 33.21 7.41 -29.37
CA THR A 382 34.65 7.47 -29.59
C THR A 382 35.39 6.65 -28.54
N LEU A 383 36.27 5.73 -28.99
CA LEU A 383 37.11 4.88 -28.17
C LEU A 383 38.57 5.31 -28.21
N SER A 384 39.28 5.17 -27.09
CA SER A 384 40.75 5.25 -27.00
C SER A 384 41.27 3.83 -26.70
N ASP A 385 42.14 3.28 -27.54
CA ASP A 385 42.68 1.92 -27.43
C ASP A 385 41.61 0.83 -27.18
N ASN A 386 40.46 0.92 -27.86
CA ASN A 386 39.26 0.08 -27.69
C ASN A 386 38.57 0.21 -26.32
N ILE A 387 38.84 1.30 -25.60
CA ILE A 387 38.25 1.61 -24.30
C ILE A 387 37.42 2.88 -24.43
N LEU A 388 36.20 2.85 -23.87
CA LEU A 388 35.36 4.05 -23.75
C LEU A 388 35.68 4.80 -22.48
N TYR A 389 35.91 6.10 -22.62
CA TYR A 389 36.07 7.04 -21.52
C TYR A 389 35.01 8.14 -21.61
N SER A 390 34.52 8.59 -20.44
CA SER A 390 33.75 9.83 -20.38
C SER A 390 34.69 11.04 -20.43
N THR A 391 34.14 12.23 -20.81
CA THR A 391 34.88 13.48 -20.77
C THR A 391 35.07 13.97 -19.33
N LYS A 392 36.26 14.47 -19.00
CA LYS A 392 36.60 15.06 -17.71
C LYS A 392 36.42 16.57 -17.72
N SER A 393 35.82 17.13 -16.67
CA SER A 393 35.74 18.59 -16.46
C SER A 393 35.73 18.90 -14.93
N LYS A 394 35.61 20.17 -14.57
CA LYS A 394 35.46 20.56 -13.15
C LYS A 394 34.30 19.87 -12.47
N ASP A 395 33.18 19.66 -13.19
CA ASP A 395 31.94 19.13 -12.66
C ASP A 395 31.69 17.64 -13.01
N THR A 396 32.63 16.98 -13.71
CA THR A 396 32.51 15.58 -14.15
C THR A 396 33.71 14.75 -13.70
N TYR A 397 33.45 13.46 -13.36
CA TYR A 397 34.50 12.46 -13.24
C TYR A 397 34.83 11.87 -14.61
N LYS A 398 36.10 11.47 -14.80
CA LYS A 398 36.48 10.63 -15.94
C LYS A 398 36.24 9.15 -15.57
N TRP A 399 35.27 8.56 -16.20
CA TRP A 399 34.93 7.15 -16.08
C TRP A 399 35.61 6.35 -17.19
N CYS A 400 36.13 5.19 -16.82
CA CYS A 400 36.58 4.14 -17.73
C CYS A 400 35.51 3.06 -17.82
N PHE A 401 34.77 2.98 -18.93
CA PHE A 401 33.73 1.97 -19.16
C PHE A 401 34.25 0.67 -19.75
N GLY A 402 35.54 0.56 -20.00
CA GLY A 402 36.12 -0.59 -20.65
C GLY A 402 35.71 -0.74 -22.10
N SER A 403 35.65 -1.98 -22.57
CA SER A 403 35.27 -2.31 -23.94
C SER A 403 33.76 -2.39 -24.10
N ILE A 404 33.20 -1.59 -25.00
CA ILE A 404 31.77 -1.60 -25.35
C ILE A 404 31.44 -2.37 -26.63
N GLY A 405 32.42 -2.94 -27.30
CA GLY A 405 32.27 -3.70 -28.55
C GLY A 405 32.82 -5.13 -28.44
N ALA A 406 32.89 -5.79 -29.56
CA ALA A 406 33.41 -7.16 -29.63
C ALA A 406 34.93 -7.29 -29.39
N THR A 407 35.69 -6.23 -29.67
CA THR A 407 37.13 -6.21 -29.51
C THR A 407 37.52 -5.84 -28.09
N LYS A 408 38.12 -6.76 -27.37
CA LYS A 408 38.62 -6.53 -26.00
C LYS A 408 40.10 -6.14 -26.03
N PRO A 409 40.60 -5.27 -25.12
CA PRO A 409 42.03 -5.02 -24.97
C PRO A 409 42.80 -6.28 -24.60
N THR A 410 44.06 -6.38 -25.05
CA THR A 410 44.92 -7.55 -24.85
C THR A 410 46.29 -7.14 -24.28
N GLY A 411 46.95 -8.07 -23.60
CA GLY A 411 48.28 -7.81 -23.01
C GLY A 411 48.22 -6.91 -21.76
N SER A 412 49.21 -6.07 -21.58
CA SER A 412 49.29 -5.14 -20.44
C SER A 412 48.29 -3.98 -20.68
N LEU A 413 47.32 -3.87 -19.77
CA LEU A 413 46.30 -2.81 -19.83
C LEU A 413 46.89 -1.45 -19.45
N LYS A 414 46.69 -0.46 -20.33
CA LYS A 414 46.95 0.95 -20.03
C LYS A 414 45.60 1.68 -19.83
N ILE A 415 45.43 2.27 -18.68
CA ILE A 415 44.28 3.12 -18.35
C ILE A 415 44.77 4.58 -18.36
N ASP A 416 43.99 5.50 -18.96
CA ASP A 416 44.33 6.92 -18.99
C ASP A 416 44.63 7.44 -17.59
N SER A 417 45.78 8.13 -17.44
CA SER A 417 46.30 8.54 -16.14
C SER A 417 45.43 9.49 -15.34
N ASP A 418 44.49 10.17 -16.01
CA ASP A 418 43.53 11.09 -15.43
C ASP A 418 42.13 10.43 -15.13
N THR A 419 42.05 9.10 -15.17
CA THR A 419 40.83 8.35 -14.83
C THR A 419 40.53 8.41 -13.33
N ASP A 420 39.31 8.74 -12.98
CA ASP A 420 38.84 8.81 -11.59
C ASP A 420 38.13 7.52 -11.16
N ILE A 421 37.36 6.88 -12.04
CA ILE A 421 36.52 5.71 -11.72
C ILE A 421 36.60 4.65 -12.82
N ILE A 422 36.73 3.39 -12.44
CA ILE A 422 36.55 2.24 -13.35
C ILE A 422 35.14 1.69 -13.15
N ALA A 423 34.36 1.65 -14.24
CA ALA A 423 32.94 1.30 -14.23
C ALA A 423 32.70 -0.19 -13.91
N LYS A 424 31.46 -0.51 -13.54
CA LYS A 424 31.02 -1.89 -13.31
C LYS A 424 31.26 -2.77 -14.52
N SER A 425 31.85 -3.94 -14.30
CA SER A 425 32.15 -4.96 -15.31
C SER A 425 33.03 -4.48 -16.47
N ALA A 426 33.74 -3.35 -16.36
CA ALA A 426 34.49 -2.69 -17.45
C ALA A 426 35.40 -3.65 -18.25
N PHE A 427 36.08 -4.56 -17.56
CA PHE A 427 36.99 -5.55 -18.15
C PHE A 427 36.61 -6.98 -17.78
N ALA A 428 35.40 -7.23 -17.32
CA ALA A 428 34.97 -8.53 -16.83
C ALA A 428 35.18 -9.65 -17.87
N ASN A 429 35.68 -10.80 -17.42
CA ASN A 429 35.96 -11.98 -18.22
C ASN A 429 36.94 -11.70 -19.40
N ASN A 430 37.84 -10.74 -19.25
CA ASN A 430 38.90 -10.51 -20.23
C ASN A 430 40.18 -11.27 -19.86
N THR A 431 40.22 -12.55 -20.22
CA THR A 431 41.39 -13.44 -20.00
C THR A 431 42.62 -13.08 -20.81
N ASN A 432 42.48 -12.18 -21.80
CA ASN A 432 43.58 -11.73 -22.66
C ASN A 432 44.41 -10.60 -22.02
N LEU A 433 43.93 -10.03 -20.90
CA LEU A 433 44.75 -9.10 -20.11
C LEU A 433 45.81 -9.88 -19.33
N THR A 434 47.05 -9.47 -19.43
CA THR A 434 48.20 -10.17 -18.83
C THR A 434 49.13 -9.20 -18.12
N GLY A 435 49.99 -9.75 -17.25
CA GLY A 435 51.03 -8.98 -16.57
C GLY A 435 50.58 -8.17 -15.39
N ASN A 436 51.33 -7.12 -15.04
CA ASN A 436 51.01 -6.25 -13.91
C ASN A 436 49.97 -5.18 -14.30
N LEU A 437 48.91 -5.09 -13.55
CA LEU A 437 47.88 -4.03 -13.69
C LEU A 437 48.32 -2.84 -12.83
N ILE A 438 48.68 -1.73 -13.47
CA ILE A 438 49.04 -0.47 -12.78
C ILE A 438 47.89 0.50 -12.96
N LEU A 439 47.21 0.83 -11.87
CA LEU A 439 46.09 1.77 -11.87
C LEU A 439 46.56 3.21 -11.63
N PRO A 440 45.81 4.21 -12.16
CA PRO A 440 46.15 5.62 -11.97
C PRO A 440 46.22 6.01 -10.48
N THR A 441 47.19 6.85 -10.13
CA THR A 441 47.38 7.28 -8.73
C THR A 441 46.21 8.06 -8.17
N GLN A 442 45.47 8.76 -9.00
CA GLN A 442 44.27 9.55 -8.65
C GLN A 442 42.98 8.76 -8.68
N LEU A 443 42.99 7.46 -9.06
CA LEU A 443 41.81 6.62 -9.13
C LEU A 443 41.11 6.56 -7.77
N ILE A 444 39.82 6.89 -7.72
CA ILE A 444 39.03 6.98 -6.51
C ILE A 444 38.26 5.68 -6.28
N LYS A 445 37.70 5.08 -7.38
CA LYS A 445 36.83 3.91 -7.27
C LYS A 445 37.11 2.86 -8.34
N ILE A 446 37.03 1.61 -7.92
CA ILE A 446 36.88 0.44 -8.81
C ILE A 446 35.49 -0.10 -8.50
N GLU A 447 34.60 -0.07 -9.48
CA GLU A 447 33.22 -0.55 -9.29
C GLU A 447 33.10 -2.07 -9.41
N ASP A 448 31.90 -2.61 -9.16
CA ASP A 448 31.65 -4.04 -9.09
C ASP A 448 32.07 -4.79 -10.35
N GLU A 449 32.64 -5.99 -10.18
CA GLU A 449 33.05 -6.89 -11.24
C GLU A 449 34.07 -6.30 -12.24
N ALA A 450 34.63 -5.11 -11.97
CA ALA A 450 35.43 -4.35 -12.96
C ALA A 450 36.50 -5.20 -13.68
N PHE A 451 37.21 -6.09 -12.97
CA PHE A 451 38.20 -7.02 -13.49
C PHE A 451 37.89 -8.50 -13.20
N SER A 452 36.63 -8.80 -12.87
CA SER A 452 36.25 -10.18 -12.56
C SER A 452 36.61 -11.13 -13.71
N GLY A 453 37.23 -12.27 -13.39
CA GLY A 453 37.65 -13.28 -14.38
C GLY A 453 38.86 -12.91 -15.24
N CYS A 454 39.59 -11.82 -14.92
CA CYS A 454 40.85 -11.47 -15.62
C CYS A 454 42.00 -12.35 -15.14
N SER A 455 41.97 -13.62 -15.50
CA SER A 455 42.87 -14.68 -14.98
C SER A 455 44.34 -14.52 -15.41
N GLY A 456 44.66 -13.74 -16.44
CA GLY A 456 45.99 -13.51 -16.94
C GLY A 456 46.78 -12.41 -16.17
N LEU A 457 46.10 -11.62 -15.30
CA LEU A 457 46.76 -10.64 -14.47
C LEU A 457 47.65 -11.32 -13.40
N THR A 458 48.91 -10.90 -13.27
CA THR A 458 49.87 -11.53 -12.34
C THR A 458 50.12 -10.71 -11.08
N ALA A 459 49.99 -9.39 -11.16
CA ALA A 459 50.13 -8.48 -10.01
C ALA A 459 49.20 -7.27 -10.20
N ILE A 460 48.91 -6.58 -9.09
CA ILE A 460 48.17 -5.30 -9.11
C ILE A 460 48.89 -4.25 -8.29
N ASN A 461 48.82 -3.01 -8.80
CA ASN A 461 49.21 -1.80 -8.06
C ASN A 461 48.02 -0.89 -8.02
N LEU A 462 47.39 -0.80 -6.85
CA LEU A 462 46.25 0.08 -6.58
C LEU A 462 46.74 1.51 -6.37
N GLY A 463 46.11 2.49 -7.04
CA GLY A 463 46.41 3.91 -6.88
C GLY A 463 46.22 4.39 -5.43
N LEU A 464 47.10 5.30 -4.95
CA LEU A 464 47.08 5.75 -3.55
C LEU A 464 45.85 6.57 -3.13
N SER A 465 45.05 7.05 -4.07
CA SER A 465 43.79 7.78 -3.81
C SER A 465 42.54 6.87 -3.76
N LEU A 466 42.71 5.54 -3.89
CA LEU A 466 41.61 4.61 -4.00
C LEU A 466 40.79 4.52 -2.69
N GLU A 467 39.52 4.89 -2.74
CA GLU A 467 38.60 4.90 -1.60
C GLU A 467 37.75 3.64 -1.52
N LYS A 468 37.34 3.08 -2.69
CA LYS A 468 36.42 1.93 -2.75
C LYS A 468 36.86 0.89 -3.77
N ILE A 469 36.79 -0.39 -3.37
CA ILE A 469 36.89 -1.56 -4.25
C ILE A 469 35.53 -2.26 -4.25
N GLY A 470 34.92 -2.40 -5.41
CA GLY A 470 33.55 -2.92 -5.58
C GLY A 470 33.44 -4.44 -5.36
N ASN A 471 32.21 -4.92 -5.36
CA ASN A 471 31.90 -6.33 -5.24
C ASN A 471 32.52 -7.13 -6.39
N GLN A 472 33.13 -8.26 -6.08
CA GLN A 472 33.75 -9.16 -7.07
C GLN A 472 34.75 -8.47 -8.02
N ALA A 473 35.29 -7.31 -7.66
CA ALA A 473 36.11 -6.47 -8.55
C ALA A 473 37.27 -7.25 -9.18
N PHE A 474 37.94 -8.15 -8.44
CA PHE A 474 39.01 -9.04 -8.91
C PHE A 474 38.69 -10.53 -8.69
N ASN A 475 37.40 -10.88 -8.58
CA ASN A 475 36.97 -12.26 -8.42
C ASN A 475 37.46 -13.14 -9.58
N GLY A 476 38.04 -14.29 -9.28
CA GLY A 476 38.57 -15.22 -10.29
C GLY A 476 39.83 -14.75 -11.03
N CYS A 477 40.52 -13.70 -10.57
CA CYS A 477 41.81 -13.28 -11.06
C CYS A 477 42.90 -14.23 -10.47
N ASN A 478 42.87 -15.49 -10.84
CA ASN A 478 43.74 -16.53 -10.25
C ASN A 478 45.24 -16.42 -10.59
N GLY A 479 45.60 -15.54 -11.55
CA GLY A 479 47.00 -15.19 -11.80
C GLY A 479 47.62 -14.28 -10.75
N LEU A 480 46.80 -13.53 -9.97
CA LEU A 480 47.28 -12.60 -8.92
C LEU A 480 47.90 -13.35 -7.76
N THR A 481 49.16 -13.02 -7.47
CA THR A 481 50.00 -13.68 -6.42
C THR A 481 50.75 -12.67 -5.56
N GLY A 482 51.42 -13.16 -4.49
CA GLY A 482 52.24 -12.31 -3.58
C GLY A 482 51.42 -11.65 -2.49
N GLN A 483 51.78 -10.44 -2.11
CA GLN A 483 51.11 -9.65 -1.06
C GLN A 483 50.14 -8.63 -1.67
N LEU A 484 48.95 -8.54 -1.09
CA LEU A 484 47.98 -7.52 -1.42
C LEU A 484 48.25 -6.24 -0.63
N LEU A 485 48.39 -5.08 -1.28
CA LEU A 485 48.56 -3.77 -0.69
C LEU A 485 47.28 -2.94 -0.87
N ILE A 486 46.64 -2.54 0.21
CA ILE A 486 45.43 -1.69 0.20
C ILE A 486 45.78 -0.27 0.65
N PRO A 487 45.53 0.78 -0.17
CA PRO A 487 45.83 2.17 0.17
C PRO A 487 45.14 2.64 1.45
N GLN A 488 45.77 3.61 2.14
CA GLN A 488 45.22 4.16 3.39
C GLN A 488 43.88 4.89 3.21
N THR A 489 43.62 5.40 2.01
CA THR A 489 42.34 6.06 1.63
C THR A 489 41.19 5.08 1.55
N THR A 490 41.45 3.78 1.31
CA THR A 490 40.39 2.78 1.11
C THR A 490 39.58 2.59 2.38
N ASN A 491 38.26 2.80 2.25
CA ASN A 491 37.28 2.72 3.31
C ASN A 491 36.29 1.55 3.14
N SER A 492 36.22 0.94 1.93
CA SER A 492 35.33 -0.16 1.65
C SER A 492 35.93 -1.15 0.67
N ILE A 493 35.80 -2.45 1.00
CA ILE A 493 36.17 -3.57 0.13
C ILE A 493 34.94 -4.46 -0.01
N GLY A 494 34.42 -4.55 -1.25
CA GLY A 494 33.18 -5.21 -1.57
C GLY A 494 33.21 -6.73 -1.44
N TYR A 495 32.02 -7.30 -1.53
CA TYR A 495 31.75 -8.74 -1.41
C TYR A 495 32.56 -9.53 -2.43
N ASN A 496 33.31 -10.52 -1.94
CA ASN A 496 34.14 -11.41 -2.76
C ASN A 496 35.13 -10.68 -3.70
N ALA A 497 35.54 -9.46 -3.36
CA ALA A 497 36.40 -8.62 -4.22
C ALA A 497 37.65 -9.35 -4.72
N PHE A 498 38.28 -10.23 -3.91
CA PHE A 498 39.50 -10.97 -4.22
C PHE A 498 39.30 -12.50 -4.18
N LYS A 499 38.06 -12.98 -4.22
CA LYS A 499 37.79 -14.43 -4.23
C LYS A 499 38.41 -15.12 -5.43
N GLY A 500 39.02 -16.31 -5.22
CA GLY A 500 39.67 -17.08 -6.28
C GLY A 500 40.98 -16.49 -6.77
N THR A 501 41.58 -15.51 -6.08
CA THR A 501 42.96 -15.05 -6.30
C THR A 501 43.96 -15.98 -5.59
N ASN A 502 45.24 -15.86 -5.92
CA ASN A 502 46.31 -16.65 -5.33
C ASN A 502 47.29 -15.82 -4.45
N PHE A 503 46.77 -14.75 -3.85
CA PHE A 503 47.52 -14.01 -2.81
C PHE A 503 47.87 -14.89 -1.62
N SER A 504 48.94 -14.50 -0.89
CA SER A 504 49.42 -15.25 0.26
C SER A 504 48.44 -15.21 1.43
N LEU A 505 48.14 -16.40 1.99
CA LEU A 505 47.24 -16.57 3.14
C LEU A 505 48.01 -16.71 4.45
N ASP A 506 47.36 -16.44 5.58
CA ASP A 506 47.87 -16.78 6.93
C ASP A 506 47.71 -18.28 7.25
N VAL A 507 48.10 -18.66 8.45
CA VAL A 507 48.06 -20.06 8.95
C VAL A 507 46.63 -20.61 9.09
N ASN A 508 45.62 -19.73 9.15
CA ASN A 508 44.19 -20.09 9.23
C ASN A 508 43.47 -20.04 7.87
N ASN A 509 44.24 -19.93 6.76
CA ASN A 509 43.72 -19.75 5.41
C ASN A 509 42.93 -18.43 5.23
N ILE A 510 43.25 -17.40 5.98
CA ILE A 510 42.63 -16.08 5.89
C ILE A 510 43.57 -15.14 5.12
N LEU A 511 43.01 -14.39 4.14
CA LEU A 511 43.78 -13.35 3.46
C LEU A 511 43.69 -12.05 4.28
N TYR A 512 44.84 -11.50 4.58
CA TYR A 512 44.99 -10.13 5.08
C TYR A 512 45.76 -9.30 4.06
N SER A 513 45.39 -8.03 3.89
CA SER A 513 46.26 -7.09 3.18
C SER A 513 47.49 -6.78 4.05
N ALA A 514 48.62 -6.56 3.42
CA ALA A 514 49.77 -5.99 4.10
C ALA A 514 49.53 -4.51 4.41
N GLY A 515 49.73 -4.11 5.66
CA GLY A 515 49.43 -2.73 6.09
C GLY A 515 49.86 -2.50 7.53
N GLY A 516 49.48 -1.34 8.09
CA GLY A 516 49.93 -0.91 9.41
C GLY A 516 51.21 -0.09 9.34
N PHE A 517 51.65 0.30 8.15
CA PHE A 517 52.77 1.20 7.87
C PHE A 517 52.28 2.34 6.93
N SER A 518 53.07 3.39 6.83
CA SER A 518 52.70 4.61 6.08
C SER A 518 52.13 4.34 4.68
N GLY A 519 50.96 4.83 4.43
CA GLY A 519 50.26 4.75 3.14
C GLY A 519 49.32 3.57 2.93
N TYR A 520 49.29 2.57 3.84
CA TYR A 520 48.49 1.34 3.67
C TYR A 520 47.75 0.91 4.94
N LYS A 521 46.47 0.51 4.77
CA LYS A 521 45.63 -0.07 5.81
C LYS A 521 45.70 -1.60 5.79
N LYS A 522 45.62 -2.20 6.98
CA LYS A 522 45.46 -3.64 7.10
C LYS A 522 43.98 -4.01 7.13
N TRP A 523 43.55 -4.80 6.16
CA TRP A 523 42.19 -5.34 6.06
C TRP A 523 42.21 -6.84 6.25
N CYS A 524 41.22 -7.38 6.94
CA CYS A 524 40.86 -8.80 6.91
C CYS A 524 39.96 -9.04 5.69
N ILE A 525 40.50 -9.61 4.62
CA ILE A 525 39.76 -9.95 3.40
C ILE A 525 38.99 -11.26 3.60
N GLY A 526 39.47 -12.15 4.48
CA GLY A 526 38.75 -13.35 4.88
C GLY A 526 39.12 -14.60 4.09
N ALA A 527 38.22 -15.55 4.02
CA ALA A 527 38.39 -16.85 3.40
C ALA A 527 38.14 -16.76 1.89
N ILE A 528 39.14 -16.56 1.09
CA ILE A 528 39.06 -16.40 -0.37
C ILE A 528 39.06 -17.72 -1.15
N LYS A 529 39.30 -18.87 -0.48
CA LYS A 529 39.36 -20.24 -1.04
C LYS A 529 38.32 -21.14 -0.41
N ASP A 530 38.12 -22.32 -0.95
CA ASP A 530 37.10 -23.30 -0.49
C ASP A 530 37.44 -23.89 0.91
N SER A 531 38.72 -23.85 1.34
CA SER A 531 39.10 -24.26 2.70
C SER A 531 38.77 -23.17 3.72
N LYS A 532 37.64 -23.35 4.41
CA LYS A 532 37.08 -22.38 5.36
C LYS A 532 37.78 -22.51 6.73
N PRO A 533 38.01 -21.39 7.42
CA PRO A 533 38.51 -21.37 8.80
C PRO A 533 37.54 -22.07 9.77
N THR A 534 38.08 -22.61 10.86
CA THR A 534 37.30 -23.39 11.82
C THR A 534 37.58 -22.97 13.27
N PHE A 535 36.58 -23.17 14.15
CA PHE A 535 36.64 -22.95 15.60
C PHE A 535 36.82 -21.48 16.00
N ASN A 536 37.87 -21.17 16.73
CA ASN A 536 38.15 -19.84 17.29
C ASN A 536 39.06 -19.06 16.34
N ILE A 537 38.62 -17.88 15.94
CA ILE A 537 39.40 -16.96 15.13
C ILE A 537 39.76 -15.73 15.95
N THR A 538 41.02 -15.34 15.93
CA THR A 538 41.49 -14.08 16.46
C THR A 538 42.02 -13.24 15.30
N LEU A 539 41.52 -12.03 15.16
CA LEU A 539 41.99 -11.10 14.13
C LEU A 539 43.46 -10.71 14.40
N GLN A 540 44.17 -10.49 13.29
CA GLN A 540 45.53 -9.94 13.40
C GLN A 540 45.48 -8.49 13.90
N ASN A 541 46.48 -8.12 14.72
CA ASN A 541 46.60 -6.78 15.27
C ASN A 541 46.60 -5.69 14.19
N ASN A 542 46.07 -4.51 14.56
CA ASN A 542 45.94 -3.35 13.68
C ASN A 542 45.06 -3.57 12.44
N THR A 543 44.15 -4.54 12.48
CA THR A 543 43.14 -4.71 11.46
C THR A 543 42.14 -3.54 11.50
N TYR A 544 42.03 -2.79 10.41
CA TYR A 544 41.15 -1.63 10.28
C TYR A 544 39.69 -2.01 10.01
N GLY A 545 39.46 -3.05 9.21
CA GLY A 545 38.09 -3.49 8.87
C GLY A 545 38.06 -4.94 8.40
N ILE A 546 36.88 -5.51 8.42
CA ILE A 546 36.56 -6.84 7.90
C ILE A 546 35.82 -6.64 6.57
N ALA A 547 36.37 -7.16 5.49
CA ALA A 547 35.80 -6.98 4.16
C ALA A 547 34.44 -7.68 3.99
N SER A 548 33.65 -7.25 3.03
CA SER A 548 32.38 -7.87 2.73
C SER A 548 32.56 -9.33 2.28
N GLY A 549 31.73 -10.24 2.83
CA GLY A 549 31.78 -11.68 2.57
C GLY A 549 32.96 -12.41 3.18
N ALA A 550 33.78 -11.76 4.05
CA ALA A 550 35.04 -12.29 4.56
C ALA A 550 34.94 -13.73 5.12
N PHE A 551 33.92 -14.03 5.88
CA PHE A 551 33.67 -15.34 6.50
C PHE A 551 32.29 -15.92 6.13
N GLU A 552 31.71 -15.52 5.00
CA GLU A 552 30.42 -16.00 4.57
C GLU A 552 30.34 -17.54 4.55
N ASN A 553 29.27 -18.07 5.13
CA ASN A 553 29.02 -19.52 5.25
C ASN A 553 30.18 -20.31 5.95
N CYS A 554 30.97 -19.65 6.80
CA CYS A 554 31.94 -20.32 7.64
C CYS A 554 31.26 -20.94 8.87
N ASP A 555 30.47 -21.96 8.63
CA ASP A 555 29.57 -22.64 9.58
C ASP A 555 30.30 -23.36 10.75
N LYS A 556 31.60 -23.47 10.71
CA LYS A 556 32.42 -24.09 11.78
C LYS A 556 33.11 -23.10 12.72
N ILE A 557 33.00 -21.80 12.44
CA ILE A 557 33.52 -20.77 13.37
C ILE A 557 32.59 -20.74 14.58
N THR A 558 33.19 -20.86 15.81
CA THR A 558 32.41 -20.86 17.06
C THR A 558 32.54 -19.57 17.84
N ASN A 559 33.74 -18.98 17.87
CA ASN A 559 34.04 -17.72 18.53
C ASN A 559 34.93 -16.84 17.65
N PHE A 560 34.65 -15.56 17.66
CA PHE A 560 35.41 -14.58 16.89
C PHE A 560 35.86 -13.44 17.79
N TYR A 561 37.19 -13.27 17.92
CA TYR A 561 37.81 -12.26 18.78
C TYR A 561 38.34 -11.13 17.92
N THR A 562 37.84 -9.91 18.18
CA THR A 562 38.30 -8.68 17.54
C THR A 562 39.17 -7.87 18.48
N GLU A 563 39.98 -7.00 17.90
CA GLU A 563 40.66 -5.92 18.65
C GLU A 563 39.89 -4.60 18.51
N ASN A 564 40.23 -3.62 19.35
CA ASN A 564 39.53 -2.34 19.42
C ASN A 564 39.62 -1.45 18.15
N ASN A 565 40.49 -1.78 17.20
CA ASN A 565 40.80 -0.93 16.05
C ASN A 565 39.98 -1.26 14.78
N VAL A 566 38.96 -2.09 14.89
CA VAL A 566 38.09 -2.39 13.75
C VAL A 566 36.97 -1.36 13.68
N TYR A 567 36.86 -0.65 12.55
CA TYR A 567 35.86 0.40 12.28
C TYR A 567 34.71 -0.10 11.43
N PHE A 568 34.94 -1.11 10.58
CA PHE A 568 33.97 -1.61 9.64
C PHE A 568 33.85 -3.13 9.66
N ILE A 569 32.61 -3.61 9.67
CA ILE A 569 32.27 -5.00 9.35
C ILE A 569 31.45 -4.92 8.06
N GLY A 570 31.99 -5.49 6.97
CA GLY A 570 31.37 -5.40 5.64
C GLY A 570 30.14 -6.26 5.48
N ASP A 571 29.46 -6.09 4.36
CA ASP A 571 28.25 -6.82 4.01
C ASP A 571 28.53 -8.33 3.95
N TYR A 572 27.61 -9.16 4.42
CA TYR A 572 27.74 -10.61 4.46
C TYR A 572 28.97 -11.13 5.21
N ALA A 573 29.68 -10.30 5.97
CA ALA A 573 31.00 -10.68 6.54
C ALA A 573 30.95 -11.98 7.33
N PHE A 574 29.90 -12.26 8.08
CA PHE A 574 29.66 -13.50 8.83
C PHE A 574 28.34 -14.16 8.47
N SER A 575 27.75 -13.83 7.32
CA SER A 575 26.48 -14.42 6.89
C SER A 575 26.60 -15.94 6.83
N GLY A 576 25.64 -16.66 7.42
CA GLY A 576 25.61 -18.13 7.44
C GLY A 576 26.64 -18.78 8.40
N CYS A 577 27.30 -18.01 9.28
CA CYS A 577 28.12 -18.57 10.36
C CYS A 577 27.25 -19.16 11.48
N SER A 578 26.51 -20.21 11.16
CA SER A 578 25.46 -20.79 12.02
C SER A 578 25.96 -21.31 13.38
N SER A 579 27.23 -21.68 13.49
CA SER A 579 27.86 -22.12 14.77
C SER A 579 28.48 -21.00 15.59
N LEU A 580 28.51 -19.75 15.10
CA LEU A 580 29.09 -18.61 15.80
C LEU A 580 28.28 -18.30 17.06
N LYS A 581 28.89 -18.51 18.24
CA LYS A 581 28.25 -18.33 19.56
C LYS A 581 28.54 -16.97 20.17
N SER A 582 29.75 -16.46 19.96
CA SER A 582 30.24 -15.23 20.58
C SER A 582 31.00 -14.38 19.59
N PHE A 583 30.66 -13.10 19.56
CA PHE A 583 31.36 -12.06 18.81
C PHE A 583 31.48 -10.81 19.69
N VAL A 584 32.73 -10.37 19.91
CA VAL A 584 33.00 -9.15 20.69
C VAL A 584 33.02 -7.97 19.73
N PHE A 585 32.05 -7.06 19.86
CA PHE A 585 31.97 -5.85 19.03
C PHE A 585 33.10 -4.88 19.43
N PRO A 586 33.96 -4.44 18.48
CA PRO A 586 35.07 -3.54 18.75
C PRO A 586 34.60 -2.14 19.18
N ASN A 587 35.33 -1.51 20.13
CA ASN A 587 34.93 -0.18 20.63
C ASN A 587 34.93 0.92 19.56
N GLN A 588 35.73 0.79 18.51
CA GLN A 588 35.82 1.76 17.40
C GLN A 588 34.88 1.45 16.27
N LEU A 589 33.97 0.45 16.39
CA LEU A 589 33.07 0.04 15.32
C LEU A 589 32.08 1.15 15.02
N GLU A 590 32.06 1.60 13.77
CA GLU A 590 31.16 2.64 13.24
C GLU A 590 30.05 2.07 12.36
N HIS A 591 30.35 0.98 11.62
CA HIS A 591 29.41 0.44 10.64
C HIS A 591 29.37 -1.09 10.67
N ILE A 592 28.16 -1.62 10.64
CA ILE A 592 27.86 -3.04 10.39
C ILE A 592 27.09 -3.09 9.07
N GLY A 593 27.66 -3.79 8.08
CA GLY A 593 27.10 -3.87 6.72
C GLY A 593 25.88 -4.76 6.60
N ASP A 594 25.33 -4.78 5.38
CA ASP A 594 24.14 -5.55 5.05
C ASP A 594 24.40 -7.04 5.19
N TYR A 595 23.43 -7.77 5.77
CA TYR A 595 23.53 -9.22 6.01
C TYR A 595 24.75 -9.65 6.82
N ALA A 596 25.47 -8.73 7.50
CA ALA A 596 26.77 -9.00 8.10
C ALA A 596 26.79 -10.23 9.02
N PHE A 597 25.75 -10.46 9.81
CA PHE A 597 25.56 -11.62 10.69
C PHE A 597 24.32 -12.44 10.36
N SER A 598 23.76 -12.27 9.16
CA SER A 598 22.52 -12.98 8.78
C SER A 598 22.71 -14.50 8.90
N GLY A 599 21.77 -15.18 9.56
CA GLY A 599 21.82 -16.63 9.75
C GLY A 599 22.82 -17.12 10.82
N CYS A 600 23.40 -16.23 11.64
CA CYS A 600 24.19 -16.60 12.81
C CYS A 600 23.27 -17.12 13.93
N SER A 601 22.61 -18.24 13.68
CA SER A 601 21.54 -18.78 14.55
C SER A 601 21.99 -19.21 15.95
N SER A 602 23.28 -19.46 16.15
CA SER A 602 23.87 -19.79 17.48
C SER A 602 24.39 -18.57 18.25
N LEU A 603 24.34 -17.36 17.64
CA LEU A 603 24.89 -16.14 18.26
C LEU A 603 24.05 -15.75 19.47
N THR A 604 24.62 -15.97 20.67
CA THR A 604 23.93 -15.69 21.94
C THR A 604 24.56 -14.51 22.69
N ASN A 605 25.82 -14.22 22.44
CA ASN A 605 26.68 -13.28 23.18
C ASN A 605 26.59 -13.41 24.72
N ASN A 606 26.14 -14.57 25.20
CA ASN A 606 25.94 -14.97 26.59
C ASN A 606 24.91 -14.16 27.39
N GLU A 607 24.69 -12.88 27.07
CA GLU A 607 23.80 -11.94 27.76
C GLU A 607 23.11 -11.01 26.72
N ASN A 608 22.94 -9.73 27.06
CA ASN A 608 22.36 -8.72 26.18
C ASN A 608 23.36 -8.35 25.07
N ILE A 609 22.84 -7.98 23.90
CA ILE A 609 23.65 -7.29 22.90
C ILE A 609 23.74 -5.81 23.27
N VAL A 610 25.00 -5.38 23.55
CA VAL A 610 25.34 -3.98 23.76
C VAL A 610 26.23 -3.52 22.62
N PHE A 611 25.70 -2.60 21.81
CA PHE A 611 26.50 -1.97 20.77
C PHE A 611 27.38 -0.86 21.34
N THR A 612 28.62 -0.77 20.82
CA THR A 612 29.58 0.23 21.26
C THR A 612 29.15 1.66 20.92
N ASN A 613 29.66 2.64 21.70
CA ASN A 613 29.24 4.04 21.60
C ASN A 613 29.52 4.73 20.25
N ASN A 614 30.37 4.15 19.41
CA ASN A 614 30.75 4.72 18.12
C ASN A 614 29.90 4.19 16.94
N LEU A 615 29.05 3.19 17.16
CA LEU A 615 28.23 2.61 16.09
C LEU A 615 27.22 3.62 15.57
N LEU A 616 27.30 3.92 14.27
CA LEU A 616 26.48 4.88 13.56
C LEU A 616 25.37 4.21 12.74
N GLU A 617 25.63 3.00 12.24
CA GLU A 617 24.78 2.33 11.26
C GLU A 617 24.81 0.82 11.40
N ILE A 618 23.61 0.23 11.32
CA ILE A 618 23.37 -1.20 11.18
C ILE A 618 22.65 -1.39 9.84
N GLY A 619 23.24 -2.17 8.93
CA GLY A 619 22.77 -2.37 7.57
C GLY A 619 21.52 -3.25 7.48
N ASP A 620 21.04 -3.41 6.25
CA ASP A 620 19.87 -4.21 5.92
C ASP A 620 20.13 -5.70 6.24
N TYR A 621 19.16 -6.37 6.85
CA TYR A 621 19.24 -7.78 7.24
C TYR A 621 20.46 -8.14 8.09
N ALA A 622 21.16 -7.16 8.70
CA ALA A 622 22.46 -7.37 9.36
C ALA A 622 22.45 -8.50 10.38
N PHE A 623 21.40 -8.66 11.16
CA PHE A 623 21.19 -9.75 12.14
C PHE A 623 20.00 -10.65 11.80
N SER A 624 19.54 -10.65 10.55
CA SER A 624 18.42 -11.49 10.14
C SER A 624 18.64 -12.96 10.49
N ASN A 625 17.59 -13.62 11.01
CA ASN A 625 17.62 -15.03 11.43
C ASN A 625 18.67 -15.38 12.51
N CYS A 626 19.10 -14.39 13.30
CA CYS A 626 19.92 -14.63 14.48
C CYS A 626 19.05 -15.10 15.65
N SER A 627 18.42 -16.27 15.51
CA SER A 627 17.49 -16.81 16.50
C SER A 627 18.12 -17.16 17.88
N GLY A 628 19.44 -17.11 17.97
CA GLY A 628 20.18 -17.23 19.22
C GLY A 628 20.18 -15.98 20.09
N LEU A 629 20.06 -14.79 19.47
CA LEU A 629 20.01 -13.51 20.17
C LEU A 629 18.83 -13.46 21.13
N LYS A 630 19.11 -13.19 22.39
CA LYS A 630 18.13 -13.23 23.47
C LYS A 630 18.21 -12.00 24.35
N ASN A 631 17.16 -11.79 25.15
CA ASN A 631 17.04 -10.71 26.10
C ASN A 631 16.97 -9.32 25.44
N GLU A 632 17.67 -8.33 25.99
CA GLU A 632 17.58 -6.94 25.56
C GLU A 632 18.62 -6.61 24.48
N VAL A 633 18.24 -5.69 23.60
CA VAL A 633 19.15 -5.06 22.63
C VAL A 633 19.22 -3.57 22.95
N ASP A 634 20.41 -3.11 23.34
CA ASP A 634 20.67 -1.72 23.70
C ASP A 634 21.37 -1.00 22.55
N PHE A 635 20.66 -0.03 21.94
CA PHE A 635 21.21 0.82 20.90
C PHE A 635 21.85 2.07 21.52
N ASN A 636 23.06 2.41 21.08
CA ASN A 636 23.82 3.53 21.62
C ASN A 636 23.26 4.90 21.24
N GLU A 637 23.80 5.98 21.83
CA GLU A 637 23.38 7.38 21.60
C GLU A 637 23.77 7.94 20.22
N GLN A 638 24.70 7.31 19.50
CA GLN A 638 25.19 7.78 18.21
C GLN A 638 24.52 7.10 17.01
N LEU A 639 23.78 6.01 17.24
CA LEU A 639 23.17 5.22 16.17
C LEU A 639 22.15 6.06 15.38
N LYS A 640 22.40 6.23 14.10
CA LYS A 640 21.59 7.03 13.18
C LYS A 640 20.56 6.20 12.44
N THR A 641 20.94 4.98 12.01
CA THR A 641 20.11 4.14 11.15
C THR A 641 20.18 2.67 11.55
N ILE A 642 19.02 2.04 11.52
CA ILE A 642 18.82 0.59 11.51
C ILE A 642 18.17 0.26 10.17
N GLY A 643 18.81 -0.59 9.38
CA GLY A 643 18.40 -0.94 8.03
C GLY A 643 17.13 -1.78 7.96
N ASP A 644 16.70 -2.06 6.74
CA ASP A 644 15.53 -2.87 6.46
C ASP A 644 15.76 -4.31 6.93
N TYR A 645 14.76 -4.89 7.62
CA TYR A 645 14.82 -6.25 8.14
C TYR A 645 16.06 -6.58 8.99
N ALA A 646 16.71 -5.58 9.58
CA ALA A 646 17.99 -5.73 10.27
C ALA A 646 17.96 -6.83 11.36
N PHE A 647 16.86 -6.98 12.09
CA PHE A 647 16.68 -8.01 13.13
C PHE A 647 15.54 -8.99 12.79
N PHE A 648 15.29 -9.21 11.49
CA PHE A 648 14.25 -10.14 11.04
C PHE A 648 14.38 -11.53 11.64
N ASN A 649 13.30 -12.07 12.20
CA ASN A 649 13.25 -13.39 12.85
C ASN A 649 14.23 -13.58 14.04
N CYS A 650 14.62 -12.51 14.73
CA CYS A 650 15.34 -12.61 16.00
C CYS A 650 14.36 -12.95 17.14
N SER A 651 13.82 -14.15 17.11
CA SER A 651 12.64 -14.57 17.89
C SER A 651 12.80 -14.59 19.41
N LYS A 652 14.02 -14.47 19.96
CA LYS A 652 14.29 -14.47 21.39
C LYS A 652 14.61 -13.11 21.99
N ILE A 653 14.71 -12.07 21.16
CA ILE A 653 14.81 -10.69 21.66
C ILE A 653 13.48 -10.37 22.35
N ASN A 654 13.54 -9.94 23.62
CA ASN A 654 12.35 -9.61 24.39
C ASN A 654 12.17 -8.11 24.64
N LYS A 655 13.21 -7.32 24.43
CA LYS A 655 13.20 -5.87 24.61
C LYS A 655 14.17 -5.14 23.70
N ILE A 656 13.81 -3.94 23.29
CA ILE A 656 14.66 -3.04 22.50
C ILE A 656 14.71 -1.66 23.17
N ASN A 657 15.91 -1.11 23.32
CA ASN A 657 16.13 0.19 23.97
C ASN A 657 16.85 1.15 23.02
N PHE A 658 16.24 2.31 22.76
CA PHE A 658 16.83 3.37 21.93
C PHE A 658 17.34 4.52 22.80
N ASN A 659 18.64 4.72 22.82
CA ASN A 659 19.26 5.85 23.51
C ASN A 659 19.30 7.10 22.61
N ASN A 660 19.40 6.96 21.28
CA ASN A 660 19.24 8.06 20.32
C ASN A 660 17.79 8.24 19.89
N GLN A 661 17.23 9.40 20.20
CA GLN A 661 15.84 9.72 19.86
C GLN A 661 15.60 10.04 18.37
N ASN A 662 16.67 10.14 17.58
CA ASN A 662 16.61 10.43 16.13
C ASN A 662 16.98 9.21 15.26
N THR A 663 17.11 8.02 15.84
CA THR A 663 17.40 6.80 15.08
C THR A 663 16.30 6.55 14.06
N LYS A 664 16.68 6.38 12.80
CA LYS A 664 15.80 5.93 11.73
C LYS A 664 15.70 4.41 11.76
N ILE A 665 14.48 3.91 11.62
CA ILE A 665 14.18 2.48 11.60
C ILE A 665 13.72 2.12 10.17
N GLY A 666 14.30 1.06 9.62
CA GLY A 666 13.99 0.56 8.29
C GLY A 666 12.72 -0.31 8.24
N ILE A 667 12.32 -0.67 7.02
CA ILE A 667 11.18 -1.55 6.76
C ILE A 667 11.45 -2.92 7.40
N GLY A 668 10.46 -3.49 8.07
CA GLY A 668 10.56 -4.83 8.65
C GLY A 668 11.69 -5.02 9.68
N ALA A 669 12.30 -3.94 10.19
CA ALA A 669 13.53 -4.01 10.99
C ALA A 669 13.45 -5.01 12.15
N PHE A 670 12.30 -5.20 12.76
CA PHE A 670 12.05 -6.14 13.86
C PHE A 670 10.97 -7.18 13.53
N SER A 671 10.66 -7.37 12.24
CA SER A 671 9.67 -8.37 11.81
C SER A 671 10.06 -9.77 12.27
N GLY A 672 9.12 -10.52 12.86
CA GLY A 672 9.37 -11.86 13.39
C GLY A 672 10.12 -11.90 14.73
N CYS A 673 10.35 -10.76 15.40
CA CYS A 673 10.86 -10.71 16.77
C CYS A 673 9.78 -11.14 17.76
N SER A 674 9.37 -12.39 17.69
CA SER A 674 8.19 -12.93 18.41
C SER A 674 8.34 -12.93 19.95
N GLY A 675 9.55 -12.72 20.48
CA GLY A 675 9.83 -12.61 21.92
C GLY A 675 9.58 -11.24 22.53
N LEU A 676 9.40 -10.17 21.71
CA LEU A 676 9.14 -8.82 22.22
C LEU A 676 7.84 -8.80 23.04
N THR A 677 7.94 -8.50 24.34
CA THR A 677 6.82 -8.65 25.29
C THR A 677 6.34 -7.36 25.93
N GLU A 678 7.17 -6.32 25.94
CA GLU A 678 6.90 -5.08 26.64
C GLU A 678 6.32 -3.99 25.71
N GLU A 679 5.97 -2.85 26.30
CA GLU A 679 5.66 -1.64 25.57
C GLU A 679 6.86 -1.22 24.70
N LEU A 680 6.60 -0.96 23.44
CA LEU A 680 7.63 -0.59 22.48
C LEU A 680 8.13 0.83 22.76
N ASN A 681 9.32 0.96 23.33
CA ASN A 681 10.00 2.23 23.52
C ASN A 681 10.68 2.68 22.23
N LEU A 682 9.91 3.25 21.30
CA LEU A 682 10.43 3.75 20.03
C LEU A 682 11.09 5.13 20.17
N PRO A 683 11.98 5.53 19.23
CA PRO A 683 12.56 6.87 19.23
C PRO A 683 11.47 7.95 19.21
N LYS A 684 11.56 8.94 20.12
CA LYS A 684 10.51 9.98 20.27
C LYS A 684 10.30 10.83 19.03
N ASN A 685 11.35 11.00 18.22
CA ASN A 685 11.30 11.79 16.99
C ASN A 685 10.92 10.96 15.74
N LEU A 686 10.46 9.72 15.92
CA LEU A 686 9.98 8.89 14.85
C LEU A 686 8.70 9.50 14.26
N THR A 687 8.69 9.76 12.96
CA THR A 687 7.55 10.36 12.24
C THR A 687 6.62 9.36 11.57
N ALA A 688 7.08 8.14 11.38
CA ALA A 688 6.30 7.03 10.83
C ALA A 688 6.78 5.70 11.41
N ILE A 689 5.87 4.76 11.68
CA ILE A 689 6.23 3.36 11.92
C ILE A 689 6.36 2.73 10.53
N PRO A 690 7.53 2.18 10.15
CA PRO A 690 7.76 1.63 8.83
C PRO A 690 6.87 0.43 8.48
N ASP A 691 6.72 0.15 7.20
CA ASP A 691 6.06 -1.06 6.71
C ASP A 691 6.71 -2.31 7.30
N HIS A 692 5.92 -3.32 7.66
CA HIS A 692 6.36 -4.61 8.22
C HIS A 692 7.18 -4.51 9.52
N CYS A 693 7.36 -3.34 10.13
CA CYS A 693 8.36 -3.10 11.19
C CYS A 693 8.29 -4.10 12.35
N PHE A 694 7.08 -4.44 12.81
CA PHE A 694 6.81 -5.39 13.90
C PHE A 694 5.89 -6.53 13.45
N GLU A 695 5.89 -6.84 12.16
CA GLU A 695 5.10 -7.95 11.63
C GLU A 695 5.48 -9.26 12.33
N ASN A 696 4.48 -10.08 12.73
CA ASN A 696 4.67 -11.35 13.45
C ASN A 696 5.41 -11.23 14.81
N CYS A 697 5.39 -10.08 15.45
CA CYS A 697 5.86 -9.92 16.83
C CYS A 697 4.79 -10.42 17.82
N LYS A 698 4.69 -11.73 17.96
CA LYS A 698 3.55 -12.42 18.57
C LYS A 698 3.33 -12.14 20.05
N SER A 699 4.31 -11.62 20.78
CA SER A 699 4.23 -11.39 22.22
C SER A 699 3.95 -9.94 22.62
N ILE A 700 3.87 -9.01 21.68
CA ILE A 700 3.50 -7.61 21.96
C ILE A 700 2.05 -7.55 22.46
N GLU A 701 1.81 -6.86 23.58
CA GLU A 701 0.47 -6.73 24.18
C GLU A 701 -0.16 -5.35 23.99
N LEU A 702 0.64 -4.31 23.81
CA LEU A 702 0.19 -2.91 23.74
C LEU A 702 0.94 -2.16 22.64
N VAL A 703 0.20 -1.44 21.80
CA VAL A 703 0.74 -0.48 20.85
C VAL A 703 0.22 0.92 21.14
N TYR A 704 1.17 1.82 21.36
CA TYR A 704 0.93 3.24 21.53
C TYR A 704 1.99 4.03 20.74
N PRO A 705 1.67 4.47 19.49
CA PRO A 705 2.61 5.23 18.68
C PRO A 705 3.03 6.54 19.36
N GLN A 706 4.30 6.91 19.22
CA GLN A 706 4.88 8.14 19.75
C GLN A 706 4.18 9.39 19.17
N GLU A 707 4.27 10.52 19.86
CA GLU A 707 3.52 11.74 19.52
C GLU A 707 3.78 12.29 18.12
N LEU A 708 4.95 12.10 17.54
CA LEU A 708 5.27 12.64 16.21
C LEU A 708 4.92 11.68 15.06
N VAL A 709 4.42 10.48 15.36
CA VAL A 709 4.05 9.51 14.34
C VAL A 709 2.81 9.97 13.60
N THR A 710 2.94 10.15 12.29
CA THR A 710 1.86 10.57 11.38
C THR A 710 1.31 9.43 10.52
N VAL A 711 2.09 8.36 10.34
CA VAL A 711 1.73 7.19 9.53
C VAL A 711 2.12 5.92 10.26
N ILE A 712 1.22 4.94 10.28
CA ILE A 712 1.51 3.54 10.60
C ILE A 712 1.58 2.82 9.26
N GLY A 713 2.72 2.21 8.96
CA GLY A 713 3.02 1.57 7.68
C GLY A 713 2.20 0.32 7.41
N ASN A 714 2.30 -0.18 6.18
CA ASN A 714 1.63 -1.41 5.77
C ASN A 714 2.21 -2.61 6.53
N TYR A 715 1.36 -3.54 6.95
CA TYR A 715 1.74 -4.74 7.73
C TYR A 715 2.50 -4.44 9.03
N ALA A 716 2.56 -3.20 9.51
CA ALA A 716 3.45 -2.78 10.59
C ALA A 716 3.34 -3.65 11.86
N PHE A 717 2.17 -4.17 12.19
CA PHE A 717 1.88 -5.06 13.32
C PHE A 717 1.07 -6.29 12.90
N SER A 718 1.07 -6.65 11.61
CA SER A 718 0.34 -7.83 11.13
C SER A 718 0.80 -9.10 11.85
N GLY A 719 -0.12 -9.98 12.27
CA GLY A 719 0.20 -11.22 12.96
C GLY A 719 0.73 -11.07 14.40
N CYS A 720 0.50 -9.92 15.05
CA CYS A 720 0.78 -9.73 16.47
C CYS A 720 -0.33 -10.38 17.33
N ASP A 721 -0.27 -11.70 17.44
CA ASP A 721 -1.36 -12.52 18.03
C ASP A 721 -1.73 -12.15 19.47
N ASN A 722 -0.78 -11.68 20.32
CA ASN A 722 -1.05 -11.30 21.71
C ASN A 722 -1.45 -9.83 21.89
N LEU A 723 -1.49 -9.06 20.82
CA LEU A 723 -1.83 -7.65 20.90
C LEU A 723 -3.28 -7.48 21.36
N LYS A 724 -3.47 -6.89 22.54
CA LYS A 724 -4.77 -6.71 23.19
C LYS A 724 -5.29 -5.28 23.01
N ARG A 725 -4.41 -4.30 23.18
CA ARG A 725 -4.80 -2.88 23.20
C ARG A 725 -4.04 -2.08 22.16
N VAL A 726 -4.79 -1.36 21.34
CA VAL A 726 -4.25 -0.45 20.30
C VAL A 726 -4.82 0.94 20.55
N ARG A 727 -3.93 1.92 20.74
CA ARG A 727 -4.30 3.30 20.95
C ARG A 727 -3.61 4.18 19.90
N ILE A 728 -4.38 4.66 18.93
CA ILE A 728 -3.87 5.51 17.84
C ILE A 728 -4.02 6.98 18.22
N SER A 729 -2.92 7.73 18.25
CA SER A 729 -2.88 9.15 18.62
C SER A 729 -3.48 10.07 17.55
N SER A 730 -3.83 11.31 17.93
CA SER A 730 -4.42 12.31 17.03
C SER A 730 -3.47 12.80 15.92
N ASN A 731 -2.19 12.56 16.05
CA ASN A 731 -1.20 12.95 15.04
C ASN A 731 -1.12 11.97 13.86
N VAL A 732 -1.52 10.71 14.08
CA VAL A 732 -1.60 9.72 13.01
C VAL A 732 -2.67 10.13 12.01
N LYS A 733 -2.31 10.22 10.74
CA LYS A 733 -3.19 10.57 9.60
C LYS A 733 -3.64 9.36 8.84
N LYS A 734 -2.78 8.36 8.74
CA LYS A 734 -3.01 7.15 7.95
C LYS A 734 -2.58 5.91 8.71
N ILE A 735 -3.43 4.88 8.65
CA ILE A 735 -3.12 3.51 9.06
C ILE A 735 -3.04 2.69 7.76
N GLY A 736 -1.89 2.08 7.51
CA GLY A 736 -1.57 1.40 6.26
C GLY A 736 -2.33 0.10 6.05
N ASP A 737 -2.16 -0.46 4.85
CA ASP A 737 -2.78 -1.72 4.47
C ASP A 737 -2.25 -2.87 5.34
N TYR A 738 -3.14 -3.75 5.79
CA TYR A 738 -2.80 -4.90 6.65
C TYR A 738 -2.10 -4.53 7.97
N ALA A 739 -2.09 -3.26 8.40
CA ALA A 739 -1.26 -2.82 9.51
C ALA A 739 -1.47 -3.61 10.82
N PHE A 740 -2.66 -4.08 11.11
CA PHE A 740 -3.04 -4.92 12.26
C PHE A 740 -3.78 -6.20 11.82
N ASN A 741 -3.52 -6.67 10.59
CA ASN A 741 -4.13 -7.90 10.07
C ASN A 741 -3.78 -9.10 10.95
N GLU A 742 -4.76 -9.95 11.23
CA GLU A 742 -4.62 -11.17 12.05
C GLU A 742 -4.18 -10.91 13.51
N CYS A 743 -4.36 -9.70 14.04
CA CYS A 743 -4.20 -9.43 15.47
C CYS A 743 -5.43 -9.92 16.25
N SER A 744 -5.57 -11.24 16.36
CA SER A 744 -6.81 -11.91 16.80
C SER A 744 -7.25 -11.58 18.24
N ASN A 745 -6.34 -11.07 19.07
CA ASN A 745 -6.58 -10.78 20.48
C ASN A 745 -6.89 -9.30 20.79
N ILE A 746 -6.92 -8.41 19.78
CA ILE A 746 -7.30 -7.02 20.03
C ILE A 746 -8.74 -6.98 20.58
N ASP A 747 -8.88 -6.54 21.83
CA ASP A 747 -10.16 -6.31 22.49
C ASP A 747 -10.46 -4.80 22.64
N THR A 748 -9.42 -3.96 22.65
CA THR A 748 -9.53 -2.52 22.82
C THR A 748 -8.85 -1.78 21.66
N LEU A 749 -9.64 -1.06 20.86
CA LEU A 749 -9.16 -0.20 19.77
C LEU A 749 -9.64 1.24 20.01
N LEU A 750 -8.69 2.16 20.23
CA LEU A 750 -8.96 3.59 20.38
C LEU A 750 -8.32 4.35 19.23
N ILE A 751 -9.12 4.96 18.37
CA ILE A 751 -8.69 5.78 17.24
C ILE A 751 -9.03 7.23 17.53
N ALA A 752 -8.01 8.07 17.73
CA ALA A 752 -8.23 9.48 18.04
C ALA A 752 -8.66 10.31 16.82
N ASN A 753 -9.30 11.46 17.08
CA ASN A 753 -9.55 12.46 16.05
C ASN A 753 -8.23 12.94 15.45
N GLY A 754 -8.10 12.83 14.12
CA GLY A 754 -6.87 13.13 13.39
C GLY A 754 -6.56 12.08 12.34
N VAL A 755 -7.01 10.83 12.55
CA VAL A 755 -6.91 9.77 11.56
C VAL A 755 -7.89 10.03 10.42
N ASN A 756 -7.37 10.03 9.18
CA ASN A 756 -8.15 10.28 7.97
C ASN A 756 -8.39 9.01 7.16
N GLU A 757 -7.43 8.08 7.18
CA GLU A 757 -7.43 6.90 6.31
C GLU A 757 -7.16 5.63 7.10
N ILE A 758 -7.97 4.61 6.86
CA ILE A 758 -7.79 3.22 7.28
C ILE A 758 -7.65 2.39 6.00
N GLY A 759 -6.49 1.78 5.81
CA GLY A 759 -6.13 1.05 4.58
C GLY A 759 -6.84 -0.29 4.43
N LYS A 760 -6.47 -1.01 3.36
CA LYS A 760 -7.03 -2.32 3.02
C LYS A 760 -6.65 -3.37 4.05
N TRP A 761 -7.61 -4.21 4.45
CA TRP A 761 -7.38 -5.34 5.36
C TRP A 761 -6.75 -4.94 6.71
N THR A 762 -6.80 -3.67 7.09
CA THR A 762 -6.05 -3.11 8.24
C THR A 762 -6.31 -3.88 9.54
N PHE A 763 -7.56 -4.12 9.89
CA PHE A 763 -7.98 -4.87 11.09
C PHE A 763 -8.65 -6.20 10.73
N ASN A 764 -8.30 -6.77 9.57
CA ASN A 764 -8.86 -8.05 9.16
C ASN A 764 -8.54 -9.15 10.17
N ARG A 765 -9.56 -9.96 10.50
CA ARG A 765 -9.47 -11.06 11.47
C ARG A 765 -9.07 -10.67 12.89
N CYS A 766 -9.32 -9.43 13.31
CA CYS A 766 -9.25 -9.04 14.71
C CYS A 766 -10.48 -9.59 15.47
N SER A 767 -10.51 -10.89 15.69
CA SER A 767 -11.73 -11.62 16.05
C SER A 767 -12.29 -11.32 17.47
N LYS A 768 -11.47 -10.74 18.37
CA LYS A 768 -11.94 -10.31 19.70
C LYS A 768 -12.39 -8.86 19.75
N LEU A 769 -12.25 -8.11 18.66
CA LEU A 769 -12.66 -6.70 18.59
C LEU A 769 -14.19 -6.61 18.59
N GLN A 770 -14.75 -6.11 19.70
CA GLN A 770 -16.21 -6.00 19.88
C GLN A 770 -16.74 -4.60 19.63
N GLU A 771 -15.92 -3.56 19.78
CA GLU A 771 -16.33 -2.17 19.59
C GLU A 771 -15.37 -1.43 18.66
N ILE A 772 -15.93 -0.69 17.71
CA ILE A 772 -15.19 0.17 16.77
C ILE A 772 -15.75 1.58 16.88
N ASN A 773 -14.93 2.53 17.34
CA ASN A 773 -15.27 3.94 17.38
C ASN A 773 -14.46 4.69 16.32
N LEU A 774 -15.15 5.20 15.30
CA LEU A 774 -14.53 5.86 14.17
C LEU A 774 -14.54 7.39 14.36
N PRO A 775 -13.38 8.06 14.24
CA PRO A 775 -13.26 9.47 14.50
C PRO A 775 -13.97 10.32 13.43
N LYS A 776 -14.33 11.55 13.80
CA LYS A 776 -14.99 12.49 12.87
C LYS A 776 -14.13 12.94 11.69
N THR A 777 -12.83 12.67 11.72
CA THR A 777 -11.87 13.05 10.68
C THR A 777 -11.70 11.99 9.60
N ILE A 778 -12.33 10.81 9.78
CA ILE A 778 -12.17 9.70 8.83
C ILE A 778 -12.79 10.06 7.48
N THR A 779 -12.02 9.89 6.41
CA THR A 779 -12.42 10.15 5.02
C THR A 779 -12.38 8.91 4.14
N LEU A 780 -11.61 7.89 4.54
CA LEU A 780 -11.49 6.62 3.81
C LEU A 780 -11.42 5.44 4.78
N ILE A 781 -12.24 4.43 4.52
CA ILE A 781 -12.14 3.07 5.09
C ILE A 781 -12.08 2.14 3.89
N ASP A 782 -10.91 1.59 3.62
CA ASP A 782 -10.62 0.88 2.37
C ASP A 782 -11.09 -0.60 2.41
N ASP A 783 -10.85 -1.32 1.32
CA ASP A 783 -11.34 -2.69 1.10
C ASP A 783 -11.01 -3.61 2.28
N TYR A 784 -12.01 -4.36 2.75
CA TYR A 784 -11.88 -5.40 3.79
C TYR A 784 -11.28 -4.91 5.11
N ALA A 785 -11.28 -3.61 5.40
CA ALA A 785 -10.58 -3.01 6.54
C ALA A 785 -10.89 -3.70 7.89
N PHE A 786 -12.14 -4.11 8.12
CA PHE A 786 -12.59 -4.80 9.33
C PHE A 786 -13.16 -6.21 9.06
N SER A 787 -12.84 -6.78 7.91
CA SER A 787 -13.33 -8.12 7.56
C SER A 787 -12.85 -9.16 8.59
N GLY A 788 -13.73 -10.07 9.00
CA GLY A 788 -13.39 -11.09 10.00
C GLY A 788 -13.32 -10.61 11.46
N CYS A 789 -13.67 -9.35 11.74
CA CYS A 789 -13.97 -8.89 13.10
C CYS A 789 -15.40 -9.28 13.47
N TYR A 790 -15.63 -9.62 14.75
CA TYR A 790 -16.97 -9.93 15.28
C TYR A 790 -17.37 -8.84 16.27
N VAL A 791 -18.09 -7.83 15.79
CA VAL A 791 -18.37 -6.62 16.57
C VAL A 791 -19.80 -6.58 17.10
N LYS A 792 -19.95 -5.99 18.28
CA LYS A 792 -21.24 -5.65 18.88
C LYS A 792 -21.62 -4.21 18.61
N LYS A 793 -20.61 -3.35 18.36
CA LYS A 793 -20.82 -1.92 18.21
C LYS A 793 -19.89 -1.30 17.20
N ILE A 794 -20.45 -0.51 16.26
CA ILE A 794 -19.70 0.45 15.45
C ILE A 794 -20.27 1.83 15.69
N GLU A 795 -19.43 2.81 15.94
CA GLU A 795 -19.82 4.20 16.11
C GLU A 795 -19.11 5.10 15.10
N PHE A 796 -19.88 5.81 14.28
CA PHE A 796 -19.41 6.85 13.39
C PHE A 796 -19.68 8.20 14.02
N THR A 797 -18.67 9.06 14.10
CA THR A 797 -18.80 10.42 14.62
C THR A 797 -18.66 11.50 13.54
N SER A 798 -18.37 11.14 12.29
CA SER A 798 -18.30 12.05 11.15
C SER A 798 -19.68 12.43 10.64
N LEU A 799 -19.90 13.71 10.31
CA LEU A 799 -21.13 14.19 9.68
C LEU A 799 -21.20 13.90 8.18
N THR A 800 -20.06 13.64 7.59
CA THR A 800 -19.95 13.20 6.19
C THR A 800 -19.46 11.77 6.19
N PRO A 801 -20.13 10.84 5.47
CA PRO A 801 -19.64 9.48 5.38
C PRO A 801 -18.25 9.44 4.74
N PRO A 802 -17.35 8.58 5.24
CA PRO A 802 -16.10 8.32 4.55
C PRO A 802 -16.37 7.59 3.23
N ASN A 803 -15.39 7.59 2.34
CA ASN A 803 -15.38 6.66 1.21
C ASN A 803 -15.19 5.25 1.76
N PHE A 804 -16.06 4.32 1.35
CA PHE A 804 -16.01 2.94 1.79
C PHE A 804 -15.46 2.06 0.67
N GLY A 805 -14.45 1.27 1.00
CA GLY A 805 -13.94 0.21 0.15
C GLY A 805 -14.88 -1.02 0.09
N TYR A 806 -14.53 -1.95 -0.78
CA TYR A 806 -15.28 -3.19 -0.95
C TYR A 806 -15.20 -4.08 0.30
N CYS A 807 -16.34 -4.60 0.75
CA CYS A 807 -16.44 -5.50 1.91
C CYS A 807 -15.67 -5.02 3.15
N TRP A 808 -15.60 -3.70 3.39
CA TRP A 808 -14.89 -3.11 4.52
C TRP A 808 -15.44 -3.55 5.89
N GLN A 809 -16.73 -4.01 5.94
CA GLN A 809 -17.51 -4.22 7.15
C GLN A 809 -17.03 -5.44 7.95
N PRO A 810 -17.15 -5.38 9.30
CA PRO A 810 -17.02 -6.54 10.16
C PRO A 810 -18.25 -7.47 10.08
N TYR A 811 -18.17 -8.60 10.76
CA TYR A 811 -19.33 -9.42 11.09
C TYR A 811 -19.96 -8.93 12.40
N PHE A 812 -21.29 -8.94 12.48
CA PHE A 812 -21.99 -8.70 13.73
C PHE A 812 -22.13 -9.99 14.52
N TYR A 813 -21.97 -9.85 15.86
CA TYR A 813 -21.88 -11.01 16.76
C TYR A 813 -23.23 -11.68 16.97
N ASP A 814 -24.32 -10.89 17.11
CA ASP A 814 -25.67 -11.35 17.42
C ASP A 814 -26.72 -10.30 16.98
N ASP A 815 -28.00 -10.60 17.26
CA ASP A 815 -29.14 -9.72 16.97
C ASP A 815 -29.17 -8.45 17.84
N GLU A 816 -28.32 -8.35 18.87
CA GLU A 816 -28.16 -7.18 19.74
C GLU A 816 -26.99 -6.28 19.32
N SER A 817 -26.43 -6.48 18.15
CA SER A 817 -25.32 -5.65 17.63
C SER A 817 -25.84 -4.35 17.01
N TYR A 818 -25.12 -3.24 17.24
CA TYR A 818 -25.57 -1.90 16.91
C TYR A 818 -24.58 -1.14 16.03
N VAL A 819 -25.12 -0.35 15.10
CA VAL A 819 -24.38 0.69 14.37
C VAL A 819 -24.92 2.06 14.78
N TYR A 820 -24.05 2.95 15.21
CA TYR A 820 -24.39 4.31 15.63
C TYR A 820 -23.93 5.31 14.58
N LEU A 821 -24.87 6.14 14.11
CA LEU A 821 -24.58 7.20 13.13
C LEU A 821 -24.96 8.57 13.70
N PRO A 822 -24.33 9.66 13.23
CA PRO A 822 -24.77 11.00 13.52
C PRO A 822 -26.17 11.23 12.99
N TYR A 823 -27.05 11.79 13.82
CA TYR A 823 -28.43 12.04 13.47
C TYR A 823 -28.58 13.00 12.29
N GLY A 824 -29.51 12.71 11.39
CA GLY A 824 -29.85 13.56 10.23
C GLY A 824 -28.94 13.38 9.01
N VAL A 825 -27.94 12.51 9.09
CA VAL A 825 -27.03 12.19 7.96
C VAL A 825 -27.12 10.72 7.55
N GLU A 826 -28.00 9.94 8.13
CA GLU A 826 -28.17 8.51 7.94
C GLU A 826 -28.29 8.16 6.44
N GLN A 827 -29.10 8.89 5.71
CA GLN A 827 -29.29 8.67 4.28
C GLN A 827 -28.00 8.89 3.48
N GLN A 828 -27.14 9.82 3.89
CA GLN A 828 -25.86 10.05 3.22
C GLN A 828 -24.94 8.84 3.37
N TYR A 829 -24.97 8.19 4.55
CA TYR A 829 -24.23 6.95 4.80
C TYR A 829 -24.78 5.78 3.96
N PHE A 830 -26.10 5.69 3.75
CA PHE A 830 -26.70 4.70 2.88
C PHE A 830 -26.33 4.88 1.41
N PHE A 831 -26.26 6.12 0.91
CA PHE A 831 -25.90 6.41 -0.47
C PHE A 831 -24.41 6.32 -0.76
N SER A 832 -23.55 6.45 0.23
CA SER A 832 -22.08 6.44 0.06
C SER A 832 -21.46 5.05 0.01
N GLY A 833 -22.26 3.96 -0.02
CA GLY A 833 -21.77 2.60 -0.19
C GLY A 833 -21.72 1.75 1.10
N ILE A 834 -22.31 2.22 2.21
CA ILE A 834 -22.73 1.28 3.26
C ILE A 834 -23.89 0.47 2.68
N ASN A 835 -23.55 -0.66 2.09
CA ASN A 835 -24.54 -1.68 1.74
C ASN A 835 -24.99 -2.35 3.04
N LEU A 836 -25.83 -1.65 3.82
CA LEU A 836 -26.51 -2.19 5.00
C LEU A 836 -27.47 -3.34 4.63
N TYR A 837 -27.67 -3.55 3.34
CA TYR A 837 -28.53 -4.59 2.76
C TYR A 837 -27.75 -5.86 2.38
N THR A 838 -26.49 -6.03 2.77
CA THR A 838 -25.83 -7.32 2.60
C THR A 838 -26.41 -8.32 3.64
N GLU A 839 -26.32 -9.62 3.37
CA GLU A 839 -26.77 -10.68 4.28
C GLU A 839 -26.23 -10.55 5.72
N ARG A 840 -25.17 -9.75 5.90
CA ARG A 840 -24.51 -9.50 7.20
C ARG A 840 -25.25 -8.52 8.11
N PHE A 841 -26.24 -7.76 7.58
CA PHE A 841 -27.00 -6.75 8.32
C PHE A 841 -28.47 -7.13 8.49
N LYS A 842 -28.85 -8.38 8.25
CA LYS A 842 -30.24 -8.84 8.25
C LYS A 842 -31.02 -8.57 9.54
N ASN A 843 -30.35 -8.41 10.65
CA ASN A 843 -30.96 -8.32 11.99
C ASN A 843 -30.80 -6.95 12.65
N ILE A 844 -30.38 -5.92 11.93
CA ILE A 844 -30.30 -4.57 12.50
C ILE A 844 -31.60 -3.84 12.21
N GLU A 845 -32.46 -3.70 13.23
CA GLU A 845 -33.61 -2.83 13.17
C GLU A 845 -33.13 -1.38 13.09
N ILE A 846 -33.48 -0.66 12.00
CA ILE A 846 -33.15 0.76 11.78
C ILE A 846 -33.67 1.64 12.93
N SER A 847 -34.66 1.17 13.70
CA SER A 847 -35.22 1.82 14.89
C SER A 847 -34.21 1.95 16.06
N ASN A 848 -33.07 1.28 16.03
CA ASN A 848 -32.05 1.26 17.09
C ASN A 848 -30.80 2.10 16.77
N TRP A 849 -30.88 3.01 15.83
CA TRP A 849 -29.82 3.94 15.49
C TRP A 849 -29.71 5.05 16.55
N PHE A 850 -28.76 4.91 17.44
CA PHE A 850 -28.49 5.89 18.46
C PHE A 850 -27.03 6.29 18.45
N ILE A 851 -26.84 7.59 18.59
CA ILE A 851 -25.55 8.11 18.95
C ILE A 851 -25.65 8.45 20.40
N ASN A 852 -25.25 7.59 21.33
CA ASN A 852 -24.82 8.10 22.59
C ASN A 852 -24.29 7.16 23.63
N LYS A 853 -23.28 7.67 24.35
CA LYS A 853 -22.72 7.01 25.52
C LYS A 853 -23.23 7.53 26.86
N THR A 854 -23.86 8.69 26.91
CA THR A 854 -24.36 9.27 28.17
C THR A 854 -25.73 9.90 27.98
N PRO A 855 -26.74 9.40 28.67
CA PRO A 855 -28.02 10.08 28.68
C PRO A 855 -27.85 11.45 29.33
N ILE A 856 -28.36 12.49 28.70
CA ILE A 856 -28.53 13.76 29.38
C ILE A 856 -29.61 13.55 30.43
N SER A 857 -29.23 13.68 31.67
CA SER A 857 -30.22 13.86 32.71
C SER A 857 -30.70 15.32 32.66
N LEU A 858 -31.96 15.50 32.28
CA LEU A 858 -32.59 16.81 32.44
C LEU A 858 -32.97 17.00 33.91
N ASN A 859 -32.35 17.96 34.55
CA ASN A 859 -32.78 18.41 35.83
C ASN A 859 -33.91 19.41 35.61
N LEU A 860 -35.12 19.01 36.01
CA LEU A 860 -36.28 19.91 36.08
C LEU A 860 -36.28 20.57 37.43
N THR A 861 -35.93 21.84 37.45
CA THR A 861 -36.03 22.66 38.66
C THR A 861 -37.10 23.71 38.46
N GLY A 862 -38.19 23.68 39.23
CA GLY A 862 -39.21 24.62 39.15
C GLY A 862 -40.22 24.49 40.30
N GLN A 863 -40.91 25.58 40.68
CA GLN A 863 -41.98 25.56 41.65
C GLN A 863 -43.32 25.39 40.92
N CYS A 864 -44.12 24.42 41.34
CA CYS A 864 -45.53 24.38 40.97
C CYS A 864 -46.30 25.42 41.80
N GLY A 865 -47.03 26.28 41.15
CA GLY A 865 -47.98 27.18 41.80
C GLY A 865 -49.03 26.34 42.57
N VAL A 866 -49.32 26.72 43.80
CA VAL A 866 -50.30 26.07 44.68
C VAL A 866 -51.65 26.72 44.45
N SER A 867 -52.66 25.90 44.11
CA SER A 867 -54.11 26.17 44.14
C SER A 867 -54.59 27.55 43.65
N GLY A 868 -55.07 27.60 42.41
CA GLY A 868 -55.87 28.67 41.85
C GLY A 868 -55.23 29.57 40.83
N GLU A 869 -53.93 29.48 40.67
CA GLU A 869 -53.16 30.14 39.63
C GLU A 869 -52.48 29.12 38.75
N ALA A 870 -52.91 29.08 37.53
CA ALA A 870 -52.53 28.05 36.57
C ALA A 870 -51.26 28.33 35.73
N SER A 871 -50.29 29.04 36.33
CA SER A 871 -49.01 29.27 35.68
C SER A 871 -47.88 28.43 36.31
N GLY A 872 -46.97 27.92 35.53
CA GLY A 872 -45.84 27.17 36.02
C GLY A 872 -44.69 27.14 34.99
N ASN A 873 -43.47 26.80 35.46
CA ASN A 873 -42.30 26.65 34.61
C ASN A 873 -41.45 25.49 35.03
N PHE A 874 -40.75 24.94 34.05
CA PHE A 874 -39.72 23.93 34.23
C PHE A 874 -38.48 24.27 33.40
N GLN A 875 -37.35 24.36 34.06
CA GLN A 875 -36.07 24.54 33.39
C GLN A 875 -35.61 23.17 32.83
N VAL A 876 -35.49 23.08 31.53
CA VAL A 876 -34.85 21.95 30.83
C VAL A 876 -33.37 22.30 30.75
N GLN A 877 -32.56 21.75 31.66
CA GLN A 877 -31.10 21.94 31.60
C GLN A 877 -30.46 20.77 30.86
N VAL A 878 -29.62 21.10 29.87
CA VAL A 878 -28.77 20.18 29.17
C VAL A 878 -27.44 20.15 29.91
N ASN A 879 -27.15 19.03 30.58
CA ASN A 879 -25.89 18.88 31.29
C ASN A 879 -24.73 18.64 30.30
N ASP A 880 -23.62 19.35 30.49
CA ASP A 880 -22.32 19.22 29.86
C ASP A 880 -22.28 19.27 28.33
N GLY A 881 -22.05 20.44 27.78
CA GLY A 881 -21.57 20.63 26.40
C GLY A 881 -22.70 20.85 25.39
N ALA A 882 -23.89 21.14 25.79
CA ALA A 882 -24.91 21.60 24.86
C ALA A 882 -24.49 22.91 24.21
N ASP A 883 -24.59 22.92 22.90
CA ASP A 883 -24.41 24.14 22.13
C ASP A 883 -25.40 25.19 22.64
N PRO A 884 -24.93 26.36 23.08
CA PRO A 884 -25.82 27.46 23.56
C PRO A 884 -26.74 27.98 22.45
N THR A 885 -26.68 27.42 21.26
CA THR A 885 -27.48 27.81 20.10
C THR A 885 -28.59 26.81 19.77
N THR A 886 -29.06 25.99 20.70
CA THR A 886 -30.15 25.00 20.45
C THR A 886 -31.48 25.72 20.29
N ILE A 887 -32.22 25.44 19.25
CA ILE A 887 -33.61 25.87 19.02
C ILE A 887 -34.55 24.81 19.55
N TRP A 888 -35.44 25.18 20.42
CA TRP A 888 -36.47 24.32 20.96
C TRP A 888 -37.81 24.52 20.25
N ASN A 889 -38.55 23.44 20.04
CA ASN A 889 -39.88 23.51 19.42
C ASN A 889 -40.83 22.50 20.06
N ILE A 890 -42.12 22.89 20.13
CA ILE A 890 -43.22 22.09 20.65
C ILE A 890 -44.19 21.81 19.51
N VAL A 891 -44.49 20.52 19.25
CA VAL A 891 -45.45 20.09 18.24
C VAL A 891 -46.48 19.17 18.91
N MET A 892 -47.76 19.47 18.79
CA MET A 892 -48.83 18.66 19.35
C MET A 892 -49.00 17.35 18.58
N THR A 893 -49.20 16.24 19.28
CA THR A 893 -49.30 14.91 18.63
C THR A 893 -50.61 14.69 17.88
N ASP A 894 -51.63 15.49 18.17
CA ASP A 894 -52.95 15.42 17.54
C ASP A 894 -53.10 16.33 16.28
N GLY A 895 -51.99 16.92 15.86
CA GLY A 895 -51.95 17.81 14.69
C GLY A 895 -52.60 19.17 14.89
N LYS A 896 -53.03 19.53 16.10
CA LYS A 896 -53.58 20.84 16.43
C LYS A 896 -52.46 21.83 16.65
N ASN A 897 -52.79 23.12 16.62
CA ASN A 897 -51.86 24.17 16.96
C ASN A 897 -51.47 24.06 18.45
N LYS A 898 -50.20 24.39 18.75
CA LYS A 898 -49.72 24.52 20.13
C LYS A 898 -50.63 25.53 20.86
N PRO A 899 -51.07 25.19 22.07
CA PRO A 899 -51.84 26.15 22.87
C PRO A 899 -51.04 27.44 23.17
N ASP A 900 -51.69 28.58 23.08
CA ASP A 900 -50.97 29.86 23.27
C ASP A 900 -50.33 30.04 24.63
N TRP A 901 -50.83 29.34 25.64
CA TRP A 901 -50.32 29.35 27.02
C TRP A 901 -49.13 28.40 27.27
N LEU A 902 -48.68 27.58 26.29
CA LEU A 902 -47.54 26.64 26.43
C LEU A 902 -46.37 27.19 25.63
N HIS A 903 -45.24 27.44 26.28
CA HIS A 903 -44.07 28.08 25.73
C HIS A 903 -42.79 27.29 26.05
N ILE A 904 -41.75 27.51 25.24
CA ILE A 904 -40.38 27.13 25.53
C ILE A 904 -39.46 28.26 25.10
N SER A 905 -38.58 28.67 25.99
CA SER A 905 -37.61 29.73 25.72
C SER A 905 -36.37 29.17 25.01
N ASP A 906 -35.55 30.08 24.47
CA ASP A 906 -34.31 29.71 23.74
C ASP A 906 -33.28 29.00 24.61
N ASP A 907 -33.33 29.17 25.92
CA ASP A 907 -32.49 28.46 26.90
C ASP A 907 -33.13 27.17 27.44
N GLY A 908 -34.24 26.71 26.83
CA GLY A 908 -34.88 25.44 27.15
C GLY A 908 -35.83 25.48 28.34
N LEU A 909 -36.26 26.69 28.80
CA LEU A 909 -37.28 26.80 29.83
C LEU A 909 -38.65 26.49 29.23
N LEU A 910 -39.28 25.41 29.64
CA LEU A 910 -40.67 25.06 29.33
C LEU A 910 -41.57 25.71 30.37
N TYR A 911 -42.50 26.58 29.93
CA TYR A 911 -43.39 27.28 30.85
C TYR A 911 -44.80 27.44 30.24
N TRP A 912 -45.80 27.69 31.09
CA TRP A 912 -47.16 27.95 30.70
C TRP A 912 -47.72 29.11 31.54
N ASP A 913 -48.56 29.88 30.87
CA ASP A 913 -49.15 31.10 31.43
C ASP A 913 -50.52 30.83 32.10
N ASP A 914 -51.03 31.82 32.81
CA ASP A 914 -52.35 31.81 33.35
C ASP A 914 -53.41 31.64 32.25
N GLY A 915 -54.33 30.69 32.40
CA GLY A 915 -55.36 30.38 31.43
C GLY A 915 -55.24 28.98 30.82
N CYS A 916 -54.32 28.17 31.30
CA CYS A 916 -54.31 26.79 30.89
C CYS A 916 -55.55 26.03 31.32
N SER A 917 -56.18 25.28 30.41
CA SER A 917 -57.33 24.44 30.71
C SER A 917 -56.87 23.11 31.31
N SER A 918 -57.64 22.54 32.25
CA SER A 918 -57.37 21.19 32.76
C SER A 918 -57.57 20.19 31.63
N GLY A 919 -56.55 19.29 31.45
CA GLY A 919 -56.58 18.28 30.41
C GLY A 919 -55.24 17.55 30.30
N THR A 920 -55.24 16.52 29.44
CA THR A 920 -54.02 15.82 29.09
C THR A 920 -53.57 16.27 27.70
N TYR A 921 -52.39 16.82 27.62
CA TYR A 921 -51.78 17.35 26.40
C TYR A 921 -50.59 16.46 26.04
N ASN A 922 -50.60 15.91 24.80
CA ASN A 922 -49.51 15.13 24.24
C ASN A 922 -48.80 15.96 23.17
N PHE A 923 -47.52 16.11 23.32
CA PHE A 923 -46.72 16.88 22.36
C PHE A 923 -45.33 16.26 22.17
N TYR A 924 -44.71 16.57 21.04
CA TYR A 924 -43.32 16.34 20.78
C TYR A 924 -42.54 17.57 21.17
N LEU A 925 -41.48 17.38 21.93
CA LEU A 925 -40.48 18.41 22.19
C LEU A 925 -39.29 18.13 21.31
N THR A 926 -38.94 19.05 20.44
CA THR A 926 -37.80 18.93 19.55
C THR A 926 -36.74 19.96 19.86
N ALA A 927 -35.50 19.57 19.80
CA ALA A 927 -34.34 20.42 19.89
C ALA A 927 -33.56 20.39 18.59
N THR A 928 -33.19 21.52 18.02
CA THR A 928 -32.45 21.64 16.77
C THR A 928 -31.24 22.56 17.00
N SER A 929 -30.07 22.15 16.61
CA SER A 929 -28.87 22.98 16.69
C SER A 929 -28.91 24.12 15.66
N LYS A 930 -28.64 25.35 16.07
CA LYS A 930 -28.50 26.51 15.18
C LYS A 930 -27.24 26.41 14.29
N VAL A 931 -26.23 25.72 14.76
CA VAL A 931 -24.98 25.54 14.00
C VAL A 931 -25.15 24.52 12.86
N ASN A 932 -26.08 23.58 13.01
CA ASN A 932 -26.37 22.62 11.96
C ASN A 932 -27.87 22.30 11.89
N PRO A 933 -28.64 23.09 11.13
CA PRO A 933 -30.12 22.98 11.05
C PRO A 933 -30.62 21.65 10.46
N ARG A 934 -29.75 20.74 10.02
CA ARG A 934 -30.09 19.39 9.58
C ARG A 934 -30.31 18.41 10.74
N TYR A 935 -29.99 18.79 11.95
CA TYR A 935 -30.21 17.98 13.14
C TYR A 935 -31.50 18.43 13.84
N SER A 936 -32.59 17.79 13.50
CA SER A 936 -33.85 17.88 14.23
C SER A 936 -34.19 16.52 14.78
N ASP A 937 -34.53 16.46 16.02
CA ASP A 937 -34.99 15.20 16.59
C ASP A 937 -36.53 15.15 16.66
N SER A 938 -37.09 14.05 16.19
CA SER A 938 -38.51 13.73 16.41
C SER A 938 -38.60 12.72 17.52
N THR A 939 -38.66 13.16 18.73
CA THR A 939 -38.78 12.22 19.81
C THR A 939 -40.20 11.93 20.24
N LYS A 940 -40.23 10.90 21.04
CA LYS A 940 -41.45 10.33 21.58
C LYS A 940 -42.33 11.34 22.30
N THR A 941 -43.60 11.08 22.31
CA THR A 941 -44.71 11.88 22.85
C THR A 941 -44.45 12.27 24.30
N VAL A 942 -44.48 13.54 24.57
CA VAL A 942 -44.55 14.11 25.90
C VAL A 942 -46.03 14.27 26.30
N THR A 943 -46.40 13.73 27.45
CA THR A 943 -47.74 13.89 28.00
C THR A 943 -47.71 14.86 29.19
N LEU A 944 -48.34 15.99 29.02
CA LEU A 944 -48.56 16.94 30.08
C LEU A 944 -50.03 16.81 30.53
N THR A 945 -50.24 16.42 31.78
CA THR A 945 -51.59 16.36 32.37
C THR A 945 -51.74 17.48 33.39
N ILE A 946 -52.64 18.41 33.11
CA ILE A 946 -52.98 19.48 34.02
C ILE A 946 -54.28 19.09 34.72
N ASN A 947 -54.17 18.78 36.01
CA ASN A 947 -55.31 18.51 36.88
C ASN A 947 -55.65 19.82 37.61
N GLY A 948 -56.90 20.19 37.75
CA GLY A 948 -57.33 21.48 38.32
C GLY A 948 -56.80 21.87 39.73
N ILE A 949 -55.98 21.01 40.34
CA ILE A 949 -55.37 21.22 41.69
C ILE A 949 -53.92 20.64 41.81
N SER A 950 -53.37 19.94 40.85
CA SER A 950 -51.98 19.49 40.98
C SER A 950 -51.33 19.09 39.65
N LEU A 951 -50.14 19.61 39.42
CA LEU A 951 -49.28 19.19 38.35
C LEU A 951 -48.53 17.93 38.65
N TRP A 952 -48.46 16.99 37.68
CA TRP A 952 -47.71 15.75 37.77
C TRP A 952 -46.47 15.79 36.88
N TRP A 953 -45.35 15.24 37.37
CA TRP A 953 -43.96 15.30 36.94
C TRP A 953 -43.69 14.90 35.51
N LEU A 954 -42.90 15.70 34.85
CA LEU A 954 -42.43 15.45 33.48
C LEU A 954 -40.93 15.11 33.53
N TYR A 955 -40.48 14.01 32.97
CA TYR A 955 -39.06 13.69 32.79
C TYR A 955 -38.73 13.64 31.32
N VAL A 956 -37.73 14.41 30.93
CA VAL A 956 -37.19 14.43 29.57
C VAL A 956 -35.75 13.95 29.59
N VAL A 957 -35.43 12.92 28.89
CA VAL A 957 -34.08 12.45 28.73
C VAL A 957 -33.61 12.73 27.31
N ILE A 958 -32.58 13.50 27.16
CA ILE A 958 -32.00 13.83 25.86
C ILE A 958 -30.60 13.18 25.76
N PRO A 959 -30.32 12.42 24.75
CA PRO A 959 -29.00 11.82 24.53
C PRO A 959 -27.95 12.86 24.15
N LEU A 960 -26.77 12.82 24.78
CA LEU A 960 -25.76 13.90 24.76
C LEU A 960 -24.95 14.06 23.52
N SER A 961 -24.56 12.96 22.95
CA SER A 961 -23.67 13.00 21.80
C SER A 961 -24.33 13.55 20.56
N MET A 962 -25.61 13.54 20.55
CA MET A 962 -26.39 14.06 19.43
C MET A 962 -26.77 15.48 19.53
N LEU A 963 -26.72 16.03 20.71
CA LEU A 963 -27.10 17.41 20.84
C LEU A 963 -26.05 18.41 20.49
N ILE A 964 -24.86 18.04 20.60
CA ILE A 964 -23.87 18.83 19.87
C ILE A 964 -24.23 18.78 18.39
N ILE A 965 -25.01 17.80 18.00
CA ILE A 965 -25.20 17.44 16.62
C ILE A 965 -26.66 17.28 16.22
N SER A 966 -27.57 16.83 17.11
CA SER A 966 -28.92 16.56 16.72
C SER A 966 -29.88 16.42 17.89
N GLY A 967 -30.03 17.36 18.73
CA GLY A 967 -30.93 17.41 19.90
C GLY A 967 -31.96 16.30 20.02
N ILE A 968 -31.58 15.19 20.54
CA ILE A 968 -32.51 14.09 20.74
C ILE A 968 -33.13 14.22 22.08
N ILE A 969 -34.37 14.44 22.04
CA ILE A 969 -35.19 14.50 23.24
C ILE A 969 -35.74 13.14 23.52
N TYR A 970 -35.27 12.63 24.61
CA TYR A 970 -35.65 11.30 25.03
C TYR A 970 -36.60 11.34 26.20
N TRP A 971 -37.74 11.24 26.20
CA TRP A 971 -38.70 10.75 27.16
C TRP A 971 -38.96 11.45 28.46
N LEU A 972 -40.19 11.68 28.66
CA LEU A 972 -40.76 12.11 29.92
C LEU A 972 -41.67 11.04 30.49
N THR A 973 -41.33 10.47 31.58
CA THR A 973 -42.20 9.59 32.34
C THR A 973 -42.57 10.21 33.63
N LEU A 974 -43.85 10.31 33.84
CA LEU A 974 -44.44 10.62 35.14
C LEU A 974 -44.26 9.40 36.05
N ASN A 975 -43.43 9.48 37.04
CA ASN A 975 -43.20 8.31 37.89
C ASN A 975 -43.56 8.59 39.35
N LYS A 976 -44.61 7.91 39.81
CA LYS A 976 -45.04 7.89 41.21
C LYS A 976 -43.98 7.38 42.17
N LYS A 977 -42.99 6.61 41.68
CA LYS A 977 -41.95 5.96 42.51
C LYS A 977 -40.86 6.87 43.03
N HIS A 978 -40.71 8.09 42.49
CA HIS A 978 -39.68 9.02 43.02
C HIS A 978 -40.11 9.85 44.21
N LYS A 979 -41.38 9.84 44.57
CA LYS A 979 -41.83 10.46 45.85
C LYS A 979 -41.39 9.68 47.09
N THR A 980 -41.05 8.36 46.93
CA THR A 980 -40.66 7.50 48.07
C THR A 980 -39.15 7.43 48.33
N LYS A 981 -38.30 8.08 47.51
CA LYS A 981 -36.86 8.13 47.77
C LYS A 981 -36.30 9.47 48.26
N LYS A 982 -37.15 10.47 48.39
CA LYS A 982 -36.75 11.77 49.00
C LYS A 982 -37.29 11.97 50.43
N SER A 983 -37.88 10.98 51.05
CA SER A 983 -38.29 10.99 52.45
C SER A 983 -37.62 9.89 53.27
N LYS A 984 -36.35 9.58 52.97
CA LYS A 984 -35.45 8.85 53.87
C LYS A 984 -34.11 9.50 53.89
#